data_057445e280bf9b52ef4dcf700939c02f
#
_entry.id   057445e280bf9b52ef4dcf700939c02f
#
_cell.length_a   1.000
_cell.length_b   1.000
_cell.length_c   1.000
_cell.angle_alpha   90.00
_cell.angle_beta   90.00
_cell.angle_gamma   90.00
#
_symmetry.space_group_name_H-M   'P 1'
#
loop_
_entity.id
_entity.type
_entity.pdbx_description
1 polymer ?
#
loop_
_entity_poly.entity_id
_entity_poly.type
_entity_poly.pdbx_seq_one_letter_code
_entity_poly.pdbx_strand_id
1 'polypeptide(L)'
;MDTKDSSRMDTKDSKDSEMIVKDSGISEIGTKDSDVLVIGTKDSGILEIGTKDSGISEIVTKGSGISENSAKDSEVLVIGTKDSGILEIGTKDSGISKEICEKERPHCEDTKLVEQLEELNGKKSEDINDDMDLDVFLKDGLDMEEEEDVAQSQNMDSFDQSSIQSRAGGFVRNDDDMNRFRRFLVFGNYTPTFYIEERKLGVEDAPIVSNLLEAGRGVEVVNEIEKYSIEGRTPRQQAIVFSLAVCARKGDRATKIKACDALHKICQFPTHLFMFIEFCNVFSQPHKDWGRALRNAIKLWYKKKDPWKLAMDLTKYQKREGWSHRDVARLMHLKPEGTDVSDELFVIMKYVVHGWKELFEYFFPEDKTTPRRPIGENGSAMLVFFRAVEEVKTLREEAKVVELINQHNLVREHIPTHWLKSKKVWDALLRKMPMTAIIRNLNKMTSIGLLAEGSSQVEDVCEKLCNEDLLKNAHIHPLTMLFAWRTYKSGKGEKGSLKWKANVQITKALEKAFYLSFKNVESTGKRYILAIDVRGSVRSKGCIGASSMRPDVFSAAMSLITAQTENHYIYVTLGQKTFPINISRNMNLDEVLNIYNEVPMEETDCAQPMLYAIDNNLKIDVFIAYTNSETHYGDVHPREALKKYRHHSGIHDAKLIVVAMTSNDVAIADPDDPGMLDIAGFDSAAPQVMREFILGNF
;
A
#
# COMPACT_ATOMS: atom_id res chain seq x y z
N MET A 1 20.16 53.08 -30.22
CA MET A 1 21.44 52.97 -30.95
C MET A 1 21.79 51.50 -30.86
N ASP A 2 21.38 50.86 -31.80
CA ASP A 2 21.97 50.31 -33.01
C ASP A 2 22.62 48.96 -32.74
N THR A 3 22.12 47.99 -33.23
CA THR A 3 21.87 47.38 -34.56
C THR A 3 22.73 46.15 -34.79
N LYS A 4 22.05 45.08 -35.18
CA LYS A 4 22.41 44.22 -36.34
C LYS A 4 23.57 43.23 -36.16
N ASP A 5 23.59 42.07 -36.66
CA ASP A 5 22.85 41.46 -37.77
C ASP A 5 23.13 39.96 -37.82
N SER A 6 22.21 39.27 -38.40
CA SER A 6 22.17 37.93 -38.93
C SER A 6 23.45 37.38 -39.54
N SER A 7 23.65 36.05 -39.41
CA SER A 7 23.95 35.24 -40.62
C SER A 7 23.58 33.77 -40.37
N ARG A 8 22.64 33.31 -41.16
CA ARG A 8 22.39 31.92 -41.54
C ARG A 8 23.67 31.33 -42.16
N MET A 9 23.99 30.10 -41.82
CA MET A 9 24.59 29.17 -42.73
C MET A 9 24.09 27.77 -42.45
N ASP A 10 23.37 27.25 -43.44
CA ASP A 10 23.00 25.84 -43.60
C ASP A 10 24.28 25.00 -43.72
N THR A 11 24.40 23.96 -42.95
CA THR A 11 25.26 22.83 -43.29
C THR A 11 24.56 21.52 -43.02
N LYS A 12 24.58 20.72 -44.03
CA LYS A 12 23.99 19.41 -44.27
C LYS A 12 24.28 18.37 -43.21
N ASP A 13 23.23 17.56 -43.01
CA ASP A 13 23.23 16.25 -42.38
C ASP A 13 24.47 15.39 -42.66
N SER A 14 25.14 14.97 -41.60
CA SER A 14 25.88 13.72 -41.58
C SER A 14 25.40 12.96 -40.35
N LYS A 15 24.75 11.81 -40.61
CA LYS A 15 24.35 10.85 -39.55
C LYS A 15 25.62 10.17 -39.05
N ASP A 16 26.20 10.67 -38.00
CA ASP A 16 27.27 10.00 -37.27
C ASP A 16 26.69 9.38 -36.02
N SER A 17 26.72 8.06 -35.96
CA SER A 17 26.45 7.28 -34.75
C SER A 17 27.69 7.30 -33.85
N GLU A 18 27.59 7.92 -32.71
CA GLU A 18 28.63 7.88 -31.66
C GLU A 18 28.40 6.67 -30.73
N MET A 19 29.44 5.86 -30.59
CA MET A 19 29.49 4.78 -29.62
C MET A 19 30.16 5.30 -28.35
N ILE A 20 29.42 5.39 -27.26
CA ILE A 20 29.94 5.77 -25.97
C ILE A 20 30.16 4.50 -25.13
N VAL A 21 31.43 4.22 -24.84
CA VAL A 21 31.84 3.13 -23.96
C VAL A 21 32.02 3.70 -22.56
N LYS A 22 31.25 3.27 -21.59
CA LYS A 22 31.48 3.57 -20.17
C LYS A 22 32.19 2.39 -19.52
N ASP A 23 33.08 2.67 -18.56
CA ASP A 23 33.92 1.69 -17.82
C ASP A 23 33.14 0.60 -17.06
N SER A 24 31.82 0.56 -17.17
CA SER A 24 30.93 -0.41 -16.52
C SER A 24 30.48 -1.57 -17.42
N GLY A 25 31.06 -1.75 -18.61
CA GLY A 25 30.71 -2.84 -19.54
C GLY A 25 29.35 -2.69 -20.25
N ILE A 26 28.77 -1.50 -20.26
CA ILE A 26 27.53 -1.16 -20.97
C ILE A 26 27.91 -0.36 -22.22
N SER A 27 27.46 -0.80 -23.38
CA SER A 27 27.63 -0.08 -24.65
C SER A 27 26.28 0.50 -25.07
N GLU A 28 26.16 1.83 -25.08
CA GLU A 28 24.99 2.54 -25.64
C GLU A 28 25.32 2.98 -27.06
N ILE A 29 24.46 2.65 -28.03
CA ILE A 29 24.54 3.14 -29.38
C ILE A 29 23.38 4.10 -29.60
N GLY A 30 23.67 5.40 -29.64
CA GLY A 30 22.67 6.44 -29.88
C GLY A 30 22.69 6.91 -31.33
N THR A 31 21.51 6.95 -31.98
CA THR A 31 21.31 7.68 -33.22
C THR A 31 20.56 8.98 -32.97
N LYS A 32 20.94 10.06 -33.63
CA LYS A 32 20.39 11.41 -33.38
C LYS A 32 18.94 11.63 -33.83
N ASP A 33 18.30 10.65 -34.43
CA ASP A 33 16.88 10.72 -34.83
C ASP A 33 16.12 9.52 -34.25
N SER A 34 15.22 9.80 -33.37
CA SER A 34 14.02 9.09 -32.84
C SER A 34 14.07 7.60 -32.48
N ASP A 35 15.06 6.83 -32.92
CA ASP A 35 15.17 5.40 -32.64
C ASP A 35 16.40 5.12 -31.77
N VAL A 36 16.21 4.95 -30.47
CA VAL A 36 17.28 4.58 -29.52
C VAL A 36 17.27 3.07 -29.34
N LEU A 37 18.37 2.44 -29.77
CA LEU A 37 18.61 1.03 -29.47
C LEU A 37 19.60 0.94 -28.32
N VAL A 38 19.18 0.39 -27.19
CA VAL A 38 20.06 0.16 -26.06
C VAL A 38 20.38 -1.32 -25.99
N ILE A 39 21.67 -1.67 -26.06
CA ILE A 39 22.14 -3.04 -25.90
C ILE A 39 23.02 -3.10 -24.66
N GLY A 40 22.56 -3.78 -23.62
CA GLY A 40 23.31 -4.01 -22.40
C GLY A 40 23.74 -5.47 -22.27
N THR A 41 25.02 -5.72 -22.04
CA THR A 41 25.50 -7.05 -21.61
C THR A 41 25.88 -6.99 -20.16
N LYS A 42 25.22 -7.79 -19.33
CA LYS A 42 25.70 -8.06 -17.96
C LYS A 42 26.56 -9.31 -17.95
N ASP A 43 27.51 -9.41 -17.06
CA ASP A 43 28.40 -10.58 -16.84
C ASP A 43 27.66 -11.92 -16.64
N SER A 44 26.34 -11.91 -16.60
CA SER A 44 25.46 -13.07 -16.47
C SER A 44 24.85 -13.57 -17.79
N GLY A 45 25.22 -13.01 -18.93
CA GLY A 45 24.73 -13.43 -20.26
C GLY A 45 23.28 -13.07 -20.57
N ILE A 46 22.69 -12.06 -19.89
CA ILE A 46 21.35 -11.54 -20.18
C ILE A 46 21.49 -10.32 -21.08
N LEU A 47 20.81 -10.35 -22.22
CA LEU A 47 20.73 -9.25 -23.17
C LEU A 47 19.38 -8.54 -23.03
N GLU A 48 19.37 -7.26 -22.67
CA GLU A 48 18.16 -6.42 -22.69
C GLU A 48 18.16 -5.54 -23.95
N ILE A 49 17.08 -5.59 -24.71
CA ILE A 49 16.92 -4.83 -25.95
C ILE A 49 15.65 -4.01 -25.87
N GLY A 50 15.77 -2.69 -26.04
CA GLY A 50 14.63 -1.78 -26.11
C GLY A 50 14.56 -1.05 -27.45
N THR A 51 13.40 -1.00 -28.11
CA THR A 51 13.17 -0.24 -29.33
C THR A 51 12.05 0.79 -29.14
N LYS A 52 12.27 1.99 -29.64
CA LYS A 52 11.21 2.99 -29.87
C LYS A 52 10.96 3.08 -31.37
N ASP A 53 9.83 2.60 -31.80
CA ASP A 53 9.28 2.63 -33.15
C ASP A 53 9.79 1.60 -34.18
N SER A 54 8.84 1.18 -35.03
CA SER A 54 8.87 0.06 -35.97
C SER A 54 9.98 0.14 -37.04
N GLY A 55 11.02 -0.69 -36.88
CA GLY A 55 12.05 -0.89 -37.87
C GLY A 55 12.67 -2.29 -37.78
N ILE A 56 13.14 -2.86 -38.87
CA ILE A 56 13.92 -4.10 -38.90
C ILE A 56 15.39 -3.74 -38.77
N SER A 57 16.06 -4.24 -37.73
CA SER A 57 17.49 -4.05 -37.51
C SER A 57 18.21 -5.39 -37.48
N GLU A 58 19.21 -5.59 -38.31
CA GLU A 58 20.13 -6.74 -38.23
C GLU A 58 21.28 -6.38 -37.26
N ILE A 59 21.47 -7.18 -36.21
CA ILE A 59 22.52 -6.97 -35.21
C ILE A 59 23.46 -8.16 -35.24
N VAL A 60 24.71 -7.90 -35.53
CA VAL A 60 25.79 -8.89 -35.39
C VAL A 60 26.54 -8.62 -34.09
N THR A 61 26.40 -9.51 -33.09
CA THR A 61 27.14 -9.41 -31.83
C THR A 61 28.42 -10.23 -31.91
N LYS A 62 29.58 -9.61 -31.72
CA LYS A 62 30.83 -10.34 -31.42
C LYS A 62 30.95 -10.44 -29.90
N GLY A 63 30.80 -11.65 -29.35
CA GLY A 63 31.03 -11.91 -27.93
C GLY A 63 32.51 -11.71 -27.59
N SER A 64 32.81 -10.93 -26.59
CA SER A 64 34.14 -10.84 -25.98
C SER A 64 34.45 -12.14 -25.25
N GLY A 65 35.25 -13.01 -25.85
CA GLY A 65 35.72 -14.24 -25.18
C GLY A 65 35.97 -15.45 -26.10
N ILE A 66 35.89 -15.28 -27.41
CA ILE A 66 36.21 -16.36 -28.35
C ILE A 66 37.61 -16.12 -28.93
N SER A 67 38.54 -17.04 -28.66
CA SER A 67 39.87 -17.06 -29.24
C SER A 67 39.78 -17.17 -30.79
N GLU A 68 40.69 -16.53 -31.48
CA GLU A 68 40.72 -16.38 -32.96
C GLU A 68 40.74 -17.69 -33.83
N ASN A 69 40.45 -18.84 -33.29
CA ASN A 69 40.58 -20.12 -34.00
C ASN A 69 39.28 -20.89 -34.28
N SER A 70 38.12 -20.27 -34.19
CA SER A 70 36.86 -20.91 -34.63
C SER A 70 35.95 -19.96 -35.44
N ALA A 71 36.42 -19.64 -36.62
CA ALA A 71 35.66 -18.78 -37.59
C ALA A 71 34.65 -19.65 -38.39
N LYS A 72 33.76 -20.43 -37.74
CA LYS A 72 32.74 -21.17 -38.48
C LYS A 72 31.33 -21.18 -37.93
N ASP A 73 31.10 -20.67 -36.73
CA ASP A 73 29.75 -20.63 -36.15
C ASP A 73 29.44 -19.21 -35.61
N SER A 74 29.16 -18.27 -36.54
CA SER A 74 28.56 -17.00 -36.19
C SER A 74 27.05 -17.16 -36.27
N GLU A 75 26.38 -17.29 -35.12
CA GLU A 75 24.91 -17.23 -35.03
C GLU A 75 24.44 -15.80 -35.35
N VAL A 76 23.65 -15.68 -36.41
CA VAL A 76 23.01 -14.44 -36.80
C VAL A 76 21.65 -14.40 -36.12
N LEU A 77 21.49 -13.48 -35.19
CA LEU A 77 20.22 -13.24 -34.53
C LEU A 77 19.39 -12.25 -35.36
N VAL A 78 18.23 -12.68 -35.86
CA VAL A 78 17.31 -11.80 -36.58
C VAL A 78 16.14 -11.44 -35.68
N ILE A 79 15.96 -10.16 -35.41
CA ILE A 79 14.88 -9.65 -34.59
C ILE A 79 13.86 -8.97 -35.49
N GLY A 80 12.65 -9.48 -35.57
CA GLY A 80 11.55 -8.89 -36.33
C GLY A 80 10.40 -8.46 -35.45
N THR A 81 9.82 -7.31 -35.70
CA THR A 81 8.58 -6.84 -35.05
C THR A 81 7.41 -7.05 -36.03
N LYS A 82 6.35 -7.71 -35.53
CA LYS A 82 5.05 -7.74 -36.21
C LYS A 82 4.16 -6.62 -35.67
N ASP A 83 3.20 -6.16 -36.45
CA ASP A 83 2.23 -5.09 -36.16
C ASP A 83 1.44 -5.26 -34.84
N SER A 84 1.67 -6.33 -34.09
CA SER A 84 1.02 -6.65 -32.81
C SER A 84 1.90 -6.36 -31.57
N GLY A 85 3.13 -5.85 -31.73
CA GLY A 85 4.01 -5.54 -30.60
C GLY A 85 4.63 -6.75 -29.89
N ILE A 86 4.64 -7.93 -30.51
CA ILE A 86 5.31 -9.13 -29.99
C ILE A 86 6.65 -9.30 -30.68
N LEU A 87 7.70 -9.40 -29.88
CA LEU A 87 9.07 -9.66 -30.36
C LEU A 87 9.27 -11.18 -30.45
N GLU A 88 9.52 -11.72 -31.66
CA GLU A 88 9.94 -13.12 -31.85
C GLU A 88 11.46 -13.16 -32.10
N ILE A 89 12.16 -13.95 -31.32
CA ILE A 89 13.60 -14.17 -31.44
C ILE A 89 13.82 -15.58 -32.03
N GLY A 90 14.45 -15.67 -33.18
CA GLY A 90 14.74 -16.95 -33.81
C GLY A 90 16.16 -17.01 -34.34
N THR A 91 16.79 -18.19 -34.31
CA THR A 91 18.10 -18.44 -34.92
C THR A 91 17.93 -19.12 -36.30
N LYS A 92 18.73 -18.72 -37.30
CA LYS A 92 18.57 -19.11 -38.71
C LYS A 92 19.00 -20.55 -39.06
N ASP A 93 19.57 -21.31 -38.15
CA ASP A 93 20.17 -22.62 -38.47
C ASP A 93 19.62 -23.85 -37.74
N SER A 94 18.46 -23.77 -37.11
CA SER A 94 17.79 -24.98 -36.66
C SER A 94 16.46 -25.13 -37.41
N GLY A 95 16.39 -26.14 -38.30
CA GLY A 95 15.19 -26.53 -39.04
C GLY A 95 14.01 -26.98 -38.18
N ILE A 96 13.83 -26.34 -37.03
CA ILE A 96 12.76 -26.57 -36.07
C ILE A 96 11.98 -25.26 -35.90
N SER A 97 11.36 -24.86 -36.96
CA SER A 97 10.34 -23.81 -36.87
C SER A 97 9.21 -24.18 -37.78
N LYS A 98 8.20 -24.81 -37.26
CA LYS A 98 6.79 -24.76 -37.70
C LYS A 98 5.87 -25.82 -37.13
N GLU A 99 6.28 -26.65 -36.18
CA GLU A 99 5.41 -27.76 -35.70
C GLU A 99 5.19 -27.84 -34.19
N ILE A 100 5.21 -26.75 -33.46
CA ILE A 100 4.82 -26.75 -32.01
C ILE A 100 3.57 -25.89 -31.78
N CYS A 101 2.65 -25.79 -32.72
CA CYS A 101 1.39 -25.10 -32.47
C CYS A 101 0.13 -25.89 -32.84
N GLU A 102 0.25 -27.09 -33.33
CA GLU A 102 -0.91 -27.94 -33.63
C GLU A 102 -0.61 -29.40 -33.25
N LYS A 103 -0.55 -29.70 -31.95
CA LYS A 103 -0.83 -31.04 -31.44
C LYS A 103 -1.76 -30.94 -30.24
N GLU A 104 -3.00 -31.19 -30.57
CA GLU A 104 -4.02 -31.94 -29.85
C GLU A 104 -4.16 -31.64 -28.35
N ARG A 105 -5.25 -30.93 -28.04
CA ARG A 105 -5.92 -31.03 -26.73
C ARG A 105 -6.20 -32.49 -26.47
N PRO A 106 -5.81 -33.07 -25.34
CA PRO A 106 -6.36 -34.36 -24.95
C PRO A 106 -7.87 -34.18 -24.74
N HIS A 107 -8.67 -34.88 -25.49
CA HIS A 107 -10.08 -35.11 -25.22
C HIS A 107 -10.12 -35.81 -23.84
N CYS A 108 -10.55 -35.07 -22.82
CA CYS A 108 -10.75 -35.62 -21.50
C CYS A 108 -12.13 -36.30 -21.50
N GLU A 109 -12.17 -37.63 -21.43
CA GLU A 109 -13.40 -38.41 -21.26
C GLU A 109 -13.98 -38.34 -19.83
N ASP A 110 -13.45 -37.53 -18.94
CA ASP A 110 -13.97 -37.33 -17.58
C ASP A 110 -14.85 -36.06 -17.44
N THR A 111 -15.75 -35.86 -18.39
CA THR A 111 -16.83 -34.85 -18.30
C THR A 111 -17.65 -34.97 -17.01
N LYS A 112 -17.86 -36.18 -16.50
CA LYS A 112 -18.64 -36.41 -15.28
C LYS A 112 -17.98 -35.89 -14.01
N LEU A 113 -16.65 -35.87 -13.92
CA LEU A 113 -15.95 -35.31 -12.75
C LEU A 113 -15.99 -33.77 -12.79
N VAL A 114 -15.90 -33.19 -13.97
CA VAL A 114 -15.99 -31.74 -14.16
C VAL A 114 -17.40 -31.24 -13.88
N GLU A 115 -18.43 -31.95 -14.37
CA GLU A 115 -19.83 -31.61 -14.09
C GLU A 115 -20.22 -31.77 -12.61
N GLN A 116 -19.73 -32.79 -11.92
CA GLN A 116 -19.91 -32.94 -10.47
C GLN A 116 -19.20 -31.86 -9.64
N LEU A 117 -18.08 -31.35 -10.12
CA LEU A 117 -17.33 -30.28 -9.46
C LEU A 117 -17.94 -28.90 -9.70
N GLU A 118 -18.64 -28.69 -10.81
CA GLU A 118 -19.40 -27.48 -11.11
C GLU A 118 -20.67 -27.36 -10.25
N GLU A 119 -21.37 -28.46 -9.96
CA GLU A 119 -22.53 -28.49 -9.06
C GLU A 119 -22.18 -28.18 -7.60
N LEU A 120 -20.97 -28.55 -7.14
CA LEU A 120 -20.50 -28.31 -5.78
C LEU A 120 -20.09 -26.85 -5.53
N ASN A 121 -19.61 -26.15 -6.56
CA ASN A 121 -19.18 -24.75 -6.45
C ASN A 121 -20.37 -23.76 -6.25
N GLY A 122 -21.57 -24.14 -6.63
CA GLY A 122 -22.78 -23.33 -6.48
C GLY A 122 -23.30 -23.19 -5.05
N LYS A 123 -22.80 -23.96 -4.10
CA LYS A 123 -23.37 -24.06 -2.74
C LYS A 123 -22.59 -23.38 -1.61
N LYS A 124 -21.40 -22.78 -1.85
CA LYS A 124 -20.53 -22.25 -0.78
C LYS A 124 -20.09 -20.78 -0.93
N SER A 125 -20.82 -19.92 -1.61
CA SER A 125 -20.35 -18.55 -1.92
C SER A 125 -20.93 -17.44 -1.04
N GLU A 126 -21.56 -17.70 0.11
CA GLU A 126 -22.33 -16.66 0.81
C GLU A 126 -21.65 -15.93 1.95
N ASP A 127 -20.50 -16.33 2.47
CA ASP A 127 -19.85 -15.63 3.61
C ASP A 127 -18.32 -15.52 3.48
N ILE A 128 -17.83 -14.66 2.59
CA ILE A 128 -16.46 -14.16 2.67
C ILE A 128 -16.50 -12.65 2.92
N ASN A 129 -16.58 -12.27 4.18
CA ASN A 129 -16.32 -10.91 4.61
C ASN A 129 -14.82 -10.65 4.52
N ASP A 130 -14.43 -9.85 3.52
CA ASP A 130 -13.07 -9.30 3.38
C ASP A 130 -12.90 -8.12 4.34
N ASP A 131 -12.59 -8.39 5.62
CA ASP A 131 -11.99 -7.42 6.53
C ASP A 131 -10.53 -7.20 6.09
N MET A 132 -10.34 -6.44 5.01
CA MET A 132 -9.02 -6.08 4.52
C MET A 132 -8.64 -4.69 4.98
N ASP A 133 -7.46 -4.60 5.59
CA ASP A 133 -6.80 -3.35 5.96
C ASP A 133 -6.74 -2.39 4.75
N LEU A 134 -7.46 -1.27 4.86
CA LEU A 134 -7.69 -0.34 3.76
C LEU A 134 -6.40 0.39 3.35
N ASP A 135 -5.49 0.58 4.31
CA ASP A 135 -4.30 1.41 4.14
C ASP A 135 -3.18 0.69 3.37
N VAL A 136 -2.98 -0.60 3.63
CA VAL A 136 -2.05 -1.43 2.82
C VAL A 136 -2.49 -1.44 1.36
N PHE A 137 -3.77 -1.39 1.16
CA PHE A 137 -4.38 -1.47 -0.15
C PHE A 137 -4.41 -0.15 -0.94
N LEU A 138 -4.43 1.01 -0.31
CA LEU A 138 -4.35 2.30 -1.00
C LEU A 138 -2.94 2.53 -1.58
N LYS A 139 -1.90 1.97 -0.97
CA LYS A 139 -0.52 2.01 -1.51
C LYS A 139 -0.29 1.00 -2.65
N ASP A 140 -0.79 -0.24 -2.53
CA ASP A 140 -0.57 -1.29 -3.54
C ASP A 140 -1.40 -1.15 -4.83
N GLY A 141 -2.46 -0.38 -4.82
CA GLY A 141 -3.35 -0.17 -5.99
C GLY A 141 -2.79 0.78 -7.05
N LEU A 142 -1.63 1.38 -6.82
CA LEU A 142 -1.04 2.40 -7.71
C LEU A 142 0.20 1.91 -8.47
N ASP A 143 0.76 0.75 -8.13
CA ASP A 143 1.96 0.22 -8.78
C ASP A 143 1.56 -0.74 -9.92
N MET A 144 1.25 -0.17 -11.06
CA MET A 144 1.24 -0.82 -12.35
C MET A 144 2.14 0.00 -13.28
N GLU A 145 3.41 -0.13 -13.05
CA GLU A 145 4.58 0.03 -13.93
C GLU A 145 5.77 0.32 -13.01
N GLU A 146 6.66 -0.65 -12.91
CA GLU A 146 7.95 -0.51 -12.23
C GLU A 146 8.82 0.42 -13.11
N GLU A 147 8.84 1.71 -12.80
CA GLU A 147 10.01 2.54 -13.07
C GLU A 147 10.78 2.64 -11.76
N GLU A 148 11.97 2.04 -11.72
CA GLU A 148 12.97 2.27 -10.69
C GLU A 148 13.45 3.72 -10.79
N ASP A 149 12.76 4.64 -10.12
CA ASP A 149 13.36 5.90 -9.76
C ASP A 149 14.21 5.68 -8.51
N VAL A 150 15.50 5.64 -8.76
CA VAL A 150 16.54 5.74 -7.73
C VAL A 150 16.40 7.12 -7.08
N ALA A 151 15.59 7.19 -6.03
CA ALA A 151 15.58 8.33 -5.14
C ALA A 151 16.96 8.38 -4.48
N GLN A 152 17.77 9.36 -4.84
CA GLN A 152 18.97 9.73 -4.11
C GLN A 152 18.54 10.00 -2.67
N SER A 153 18.88 9.09 -1.77
CA SER A 153 18.83 9.32 -0.34
C SER A 153 19.82 10.44 -0.03
N GLN A 154 19.31 11.63 0.21
CA GLN A 154 20.08 12.61 0.94
C GLN A 154 20.33 12.03 2.34
N ASN A 155 21.60 11.82 2.65
CA ASN A 155 22.07 11.47 3.97
C ASN A 155 21.51 12.50 4.96
N MET A 156 20.47 12.14 5.69
CA MET A 156 20.21 12.78 6.98
C MET A 156 21.25 12.24 7.93
N ASP A 157 22.14 13.11 8.35
CA ASP A 157 23.16 12.84 9.34
C ASP A 157 22.54 12.10 10.53
N SER A 158 23.24 11.05 10.94
CA SER A 158 22.94 10.30 12.15
C SER A 158 22.87 11.28 13.33
N PHE A 159 21.66 11.55 13.81
CA PHE A 159 21.43 12.32 15.02
C PHE A 159 22.03 11.52 16.19
N ASP A 160 23.13 12.03 16.71
CA ASP A 160 23.79 11.49 17.89
C ASP A 160 22.85 11.62 19.10
N GLN A 161 22.31 10.48 19.55
CA GLN A 161 21.35 10.39 20.67
C GLN A 161 21.93 10.79 22.04
N SER A 162 23.23 11.08 22.12
CA SER A 162 23.89 11.36 23.41
C SER A 162 23.87 12.83 23.86
N SER A 163 23.33 13.77 23.06
CA SER A 163 23.49 15.23 23.32
C SER A 163 22.20 16.03 23.37
N ILE A 164 21.03 15.44 23.53
CA ILE A 164 19.81 16.22 23.83
C ILE A 164 19.78 16.53 25.32
N GLN A 165 20.64 17.45 25.75
CA GLN A 165 20.43 18.17 26.97
C GLN A 165 19.24 19.12 26.78
N SER A 166 18.16 18.83 27.53
CA SER A 166 17.05 19.75 27.70
C SER A 166 17.58 21.17 28.04
N ARG A 167 17.34 22.12 27.14
CA ARG A 167 17.69 23.54 27.37
C ARG A 167 16.85 24.23 28.45
N ALA A 168 15.93 23.51 29.06
CA ALA A 168 15.15 23.97 30.22
C ALA A 168 15.27 22.89 31.30
N GLY A 169 15.99 23.18 32.39
CA GLY A 169 16.21 22.30 33.54
C GLY A 169 14.92 21.77 34.16
N GLY A 170 14.28 20.81 33.48
CA GLY A 170 13.11 20.06 33.93
C GLY A 170 13.50 18.61 34.16
N PHE A 171 13.03 18.05 35.25
CA PHE A 171 13.22 16.66 35.60
C PHE A 171 12.80 15.77 34.42
N VAL A 172 13.69 14.91 33.95
CA VAL A 172 13.39 13.81 33.05
C VAL A 172 12.31 12.97 33.70
N ARG A 173 11.08 13.05 33.23
CA ARG A 173 10.05 12.11 33.60
C ARG A 173 10.50 10.78 33.00
N ASN A 174 10.65 9.77 33.84
CA ASN A 174 10.81 8.38 33.39
C ASN A 174 9.55 8.00 32.64
N ASP A 175 9.51 8.31 31.34
CA ASP A 175 8.49 7.74 30.47
C ASP A 175 8.76 6.24 30.46
N ASP A 176 7.81 5.44 30.92
CA ASP A 176 7.94 3.98 30.99
C ASP A 176 8.32 3.49 29.58
N ASP A 177 9.38 2.73 29.45
CA ASP A 177 9.86 2.17 28.19
C ASP A 177 8.74 1.48 27.40
N MET A 178 7.71 0.98 28.09
CA MET A 178 6.54 0.40 27.46
C MET A 178 5.67 1.46 26.76
N ASN A 179 5.53 2.67 27.29
CA ASN A 179 4.79 3.75 26.62
C ASN A 179 5.54 4.24 25.37
N ARG A 180 6.87 4.32 25.45
CA ARG A 180 7.71 4.59 24.27
C ARG A 180 7.55 3.50 23.21
N PHE A 181 7.51 2.24 23.63
CA PHE A 181 7.26 1.11 22.74
C PHE A 181 5.86 1.16 22.11
N ARG A 182 4.80 1.47 22.86
CA ARG A 182 3.45 1.64 22.33
C ARG A 182 3.39 2.75 21.28
N ARG A 183 4.06 3.86 21.53
CA ARG A 183 4.21 4.96 20.56
C ARG A 183 4.93 4.48 19.29
N PHE A 184 6.01 3.74 19.44
CA PHE A 184 6.71 3.14 18.30
C PHE A 184 5.83 2.20 17.48
N LEU A 185 4.97 1.39 18.11
CA LEU A 185 4.03 0.52 17.39
C LEU A 185 3.05 1.31 16.50
N VAL A 186 2.72 2.56 16.88
CA VAL A 186 1.80 3.42 16.12
C VAL A 186 2.53 4.28 15.11
N PHE A 187 3.66 4.89 15.49
CA PHE A 187 4.38 5.87 14.65
C PHE A 187 5.45 5.25 13.75
N GLY A 188 6.04 4.14 14.14
CA GLY A 188 7.24 3.60 13.51
C GLY A 188 8.52 4.39 13.82
N ASN A 189 8.47 5.29 14.82
CA ASN A 189 9.61 6.09 15.27
C ASN A 189 9.48 6.44 16.76
N TYR A 190 10.47 7.16 17.31
CA TYR A 190 10.54 7.53 18.75
C TYR A 190 10.13 8.97 19.04
N THR A 191 9.96 9.78 18.01
CA THR A 191 9.67 11.21 18.17
C THR A 191 8.20 11.43 18.52
N PRO A 192 7.81 12.60 19.04
CA PRO A 192 6.40 12.93 19.24
C PRO A 192 5.68 13.28 17.92
N THR A 193 6.34 13.03 16.77
CA THR A 193 5.84 13.37 15.44
C THR A 193 5.46 12.11 14.67
N PHE A 194 4.24 12.08 14.17
CA PHE A 194 3.81 11.09 13.18
C PHE A 194 4.10 11.62 11.78
N TYR A 195 5.03 10.99 11.08
CA TYR A 195 5.35 11.32 9.68
C TYR A 195 4.48 10.50 8.74
N ILE A 196 3.87 11.15 7.75
CA ILE A 196 3.07 10.46 6.73
C ILE A 196 3.94 9.56 5.86
N GLU A 197 5.13 9.99 5.50
CA GLU A 197 6.08 9.16 4.78
C GLU A 197 6.68 8.09 5.72
N GLU A 198 6.42 6.83 5.39
CA GLU A 198 7.03 5.71 6.12
C GLU A 198 8.49 5.55 5.71
N ARG A 199 9.39 5.60 6.70
CA ARG A 199 10.76 5.13 6.50
C ARG A 199 10.84 3.61 6.67
N LYS A 200 11.74 2.97 5.97
CA LYS A 200 12.01 1.55 6.18
C LYS A 200 12.71 1.36 7.52
N LEU A 201 12.17 0.49 8.37
CA LEU A 201 12.79 0.14 9.65
C LEU A 201 14.00 -0.77 9.43
N GLY A 202 15.05 -0.55 10.23
CA GLY A 202 16.31 -1.26 10.16
C GLY A 202 16.80 -1.78 11.52
N VAL A 203 18.04 -2.26 11.55
CA VAL A 203 18.68 -2.77 12.78
C VAL A 203 18.81 -1.69 13.84
N GLU A 204 18.96 -0.45 13.42
CA GLU A 204 19.05 0.76 14.25
C GLU A 204 17.79 1.03 15.07
N ASP A 205 16.65 0.52 14.65
CA ASP A 205 15.38 0.67 15.36
C ASP A 205 15.13 -0.43 16.40
N ALA A 206 15.94 -1.48 16.39
CA ALA A 206 15.80 -2.60 17.32
C ALA A 206 15.99 -2.26 18.82
N PRO A 207 16.77 -1.25 19.23
CA PRO A 207 17.01 -0.97 20.64
C PRO A 207 15.75 -0.82 21.48
N ILE A 208 14.66 -0.21 20.97
CA ILE A 208 13.43 -0.03 21.74
C ILE A 208 12.82 -1.36 22.20
N VAL A 209 12.84 -2.36 21.31
CA VAL A 209 12.36 -3.70 21.63
C VAL A 209 13.41 -4.44 22.43
N SER A 210 14.69 -4.34 22.05
CA SER A 210 15.80 -5.06 22.70
C SER A 210 15.98 -4.69 24.15
N ASN A 211 15.86 -3.41 24.51
CA ASN A 211 15.94 -2.94 25.89
C ASN A 211 14.87 -3.57 26.79
N LEU A 212 13.64 -3.66 26.27
CA LEU A 212 12.54 -4.35 26.99
C LEU A 212 12.78 -5.87 27.09
N LEU A 213 13.40 -6.48 26.08
CA LEU A 213 13.79 -7.89 26.13
C LEU A 213 14.88 -8.14 27.18
N GLU A 214 15.89 -7.28 27.25
CA GLU A 214 16.97 -7.31 28.25
C GLU A 214 16.44 -7.09 29.68
N ALA A 215 15.40 -6.26 29.84
CA ALA A 215 14.68 -6.07 31.08
C ALA A 215 13.77 -7.26 31.45
N GLY A 216 13.77 -8.35 30.68
CA GLY A 216 12.95 -9.55 30.96
C GLY A 216 11.45 -9.39 30.64
N ARG A 217 11.04 -8.30 29.95
CA ARG A 217 9.64 -7.98 29.63
C ARG A 217 9.18 -8.53 28.28
N GLY A 218 9.92 -9.46 27.67
CA GLY A 218 9.69 -9.91 26.29
C GLY A 218 8.30 -10.49 26.04
N VAL A 219 7.74 -11.28 26.96
CA VAL A 219 6.37 -11.81 26.82
C VAL A 219 5.33 -10.69 26.88
N GLU A 220 5.55 -9.66 27.72
CA GLU A 220 4.70 -8.47 27.81
C GLU A 220 4.73 -7.69 26.48
N VAL A 221 5.91 -7.49 25.89
CA VAL A 221 6.09 -6.87 24.58
C VAL A 221 5.26 -7.59 23.50
N VAL A 222 5.34 -8.93 23.44
CA VAL A 222 4.55 -9.70 22.46
C VAL A 222 3.04 -9.57 22.70
N ASN A 223 2.61 -9.49 23.97
CA ASN A 223 1.19 -9.27 24.28
C ASN A 223 0.71 -7.89 23.81
N GLU A 224 1.53 -6.84 23.96
CA GLU A 224 1.20 -5.51 23.45
C GLU A 224 1.15 -5.50 21.90
N ILE A 225 2.10 -6.16 21.24
CA ILE A 225 2.08 -6.32 19.77
C ILE A 225 0.79 -7.02 19.33
N GLU A 226 0.45 -8.14 19.95
CA GLU A 226 -0.77 -8.91 19.64
C GLU A 226 -2.02 -8.04 19.84
N LYS A 227 -2.09 -7.29 20.96
CA LYS A 227 -3.20 -6.38 21.29
C LYS A 227 -3.36 -5.28 20.23
N TYR A 228 -2.28 -4.54 19.93
CA TYR A 228 -2.34 -3.44 18.96
C TYR A 228 -2.71 -3.91 17.56
N SER A 229 -2.22 -5.09 17.15
CA SER A 229 -2.55 -5.68 15.86
C SER A 229 -4.02 -6.13 15.77
N ILE A 230 -4.53 -6.86 16.79
CA ILE A 230 -5.88 -7.43 16.77
C ILE A 230 -6.96 -6.34 16.96
N GLU A 231 -6.69 -5.37 17.84
CA GLU A 231 -7.61 -4.25 18.08
C GLU A 231 -7.53 -3.17 16.99
N GLY A 232 -6.64 -3.34 15.98
CA GLY A 232 -6.48 -2.39 14.88
C GLY A 232 -6.05 -0.99 15.34
N ARG A 233 -5.22 -0.88 16.40
CA ARG A 233 -4.82 0.41 17.00
C ARG A 233 -3.75 1.16 16.20
N THR A 234 -3.16 0.53 15.22
CA THR A 234 -2.14 1.15 14.38
C THR A 234 -2.56 1.10 12.92
N PRO A 235 -2.40 2.22 12.18
CA PRO A 235 -2.63 2.23 10.75
C PRO A 235 -1.49 1.56 9.96
N ARG A 236 -0.36 1.27 10.63
CA ARG A 236 0.85 0.77 9.98
C ARG A 236 1.30 -0.55 10.57
N GLN A 237 1.40 -1.56 9.71
CA GLN A 237 1.79 -2.90 10.15
C GLN A 237 3.30 -3.10 10.24
N GLN A 238 4.11 -2.20 9.67
CA GLN A 238 5.57 -2.36 9.63
C GLN A 238 6.18 -2.44 11.03
N ALA A 239 5.83 -1.52 11.94
CA ALA A 239 6.36 -1.51 13.32
C ALA A 239 5.91 -2.74 14.13
N ILE A 240 4.67 -3.19 13.92
CA ILE A 240 4.11 -4.41 14.52
C ILE A 240 4.92 -5.64 14.10
N VAL A 241 5.08 -5.81 12.78
CA VAL A 241 5.77 -6.98 12.20
C VAL A 241 7.25 -6.96 12.53
N PHE A 242 7.88 -5.77 12.48
CA PHE A 242 9.26 -5.55 12.88
C PHE A 242 9.50 -5.97 14.34
N SER A 243 8.70 -5.45 15.28
CA SER A 243 8.82 -5.75 16.70
C SER A 243 8.63 -7.25 16.99
N LEU A 244 7.68 -7.88 16.31
CA LEU A 244 7.46 -9.33 16.40
C LEU A 244 8.68 -10.11 15.92
N ALA A 245 9.33 -9.68 14.83
CA ALA A 245 10.54 -10.31 14.32
C ALA A 245 11.74 -10.16 15.28
N VAL A 246 11.91 -9.00 15.91
CA VAL A 246 12.92 -8.79 16.98
C VAL A 246 12.67 -9.77 18.13
N CYS A 247 11.43 -9.87 18.63
CA CYS A 247 11.06 -10.81 19.69
C CYS A 247 11.34 -12.28 19.29
N ALA A 248 10.99 -12.65 18.07
CA ALA A 248 11.21 -14.01 17.57
C ALA A 248 12.71 -14.38 17.41
N ARG A 249 13.58 -13.37 17.15
CA ARG A 249 15.01 -13.60 16.90
C ARG A 249 15.88 -13.34 18.11
N LYS A 250 15.65 -12.25 18.85
CA LYS A 250 16.50 -11.81 19.95
C LYS A 250 15.94 -12.14 21.35
N GLY A 251 14.63 -12.40 21.48
CA GLY A 251 13.99 -12.70 22.76
C GLY A 251 14.56 -13.95 23.44
N ASP A 252 14.26 -14.12 24.72
CA ASP A 252 14.51 -15.35 25.47
C ASP A 252 13.63 -16.51 24.96
N ARG A 253 13.74 -17.67 25.58
CA ARG A 253 12.99 -18.86 25.13
C ARG A 253 11.46 -18.65 25.21
N ALA A 254 10.97 -18.02 26.31
CA ALA A 254 9.55 -17.78 26.50
C ALA A 254 8.99 -16.78 25.49
N THR A 255 9.72 -15.69 25.29
CA THR A 255 9.40 -14.67 24.29
C THR A 255 9.37 -15.22 22.87
N LYS A 256 10.38 -16.01 22.47
CA LYS A 256 10.41 -16.66 21.15
C LYS A 256 9.24 -17.59 20.89
N ILE A 257 8.86 -18.39 21.91
CA ILE A 257 7.69 -19.27 21.80
C ILE A 257 6.43 -18.42 21.61
N LYS A 258 6.22 -17.41 22.46
CA LYS A 258 5.05 -16.54 22.41
C LYS A 258 4.97 -15.78 21.07
N ALA A 259 6.09 -15.24 20.56
CA ALA A 259 6.15 -14.57 19.25
C ALA A 259 5.82 -15.51 18.08
N CYS A 260 6.33 -16.74 18.12
CA CYS A 260 6.00 -17.76 17.13
C CYS A 260 4.51 -18.15 17.14
N ASP A 261 3.91 -18.24 18.34
CA ASP A 261 2.48 -18.54 18.48
C ASP A 261 1.59 -17.38 18.03
N ALA A 262 2.04 -16.13 18.20
CA ALA A 262 1.31 -14.94 17.80
C ALA A 262 1.34 -14.68 16.27
N LEU A 263 2.34 -15.23 15.55
CA LEU A 263 2.58 -14.95 14.13
C LEU A 263 1.32 -15.09 13.27
N HIS A 264 0.56 -16.19 13.41
CA HIS A 264 -0.61 -16.45 12.56
C HIS A 264 -1.81 -15.54 12.87
N LYS A 265 -1.82 -14.91 14.05
CA LYS A 265 -2.85 -13.96 14.46
C LYS A 265 -2.54 -12.54 13.98
N ILE A 266 -1.25 -12.17 14.03
CA ILE A 266 -0.75 -10.84 13.67
C ILE A 266 -0.57 -10.71 12.16
N CYS A 267 0.16 -11.63 11.55
CA CYS A 267 0.40 -11.62 10.10
C CYS A 267 -0.76 -12.27 9.35
N GLN A 268 -1.87 -11.56 9.20
CA GLN A 268 -3.06 -12.09 8.55
C GLN A 268 -2.91 -12.21 7.02
N PHE A 269 -2.07 -11.38 6.39
CA PHE A 269 -1.85 -11.35 4.95
C PHE A 269 -0.48 -11.88 4.55
N PRO A 270 -0.31 -12.39 3.32
CA PRO A 270 0.98 -12.81 2.80
C PRO A 270 2.05 -11.71 2.84
N THR A 271 1.68 -10.46 2.59
CA THR A 271 2.57 -9.30 2.67
C THR A 271 3.20 -9.15 4.05
N HIS A 272 2.40 -9.27 5.12
CA HIS A 272 2.89 -9.22 6.50
C HIS A 272 3.80 -10.43 6.82
N LEU A 273 3.47 -11.62 6.32
CA LEU A 273 4.31 -12.80 6.49
C LEU A 273 5.68 -12.62 5.81
N PHE A 274 5.71 -12.11 4.59
CA PHE A 274 6.95 -11.88 3.85
C PHE A 274 7.80 -10.79 4.51
N MET A 275 7.17 -9.70 4.97
CA MET A 275 7.85 -8.66 5.76
C MET A 275 8.43 -9.22 7.06
N PHE A 276 7.69 -10.06 7.79
CA PHE A 276 8.19 -10.74 8.99
C PHE A 276 9.41 -11.62 8.69
N ILE A 277 9.37 -12.37 7.60
CA ILE A 277 10.48 -13.23 7.17
C ILE A 277 11.70 -12.37 6.84
N GLU A 278 11.51 -11.26 6.13
CA GLU A 278 12.61 -10.36 5.77
C GLU A 278 13.25 -9.75 7.01
N PHE A 279 12.48 -9.22 7.95
CA PHE A 279 13.03 -8.73 9.22
C PHE A 279 13.72 -9.84 10.01
N CYS A 280 13.17 -11.05 10.06
CA CYS A 280 13.84 -12.20 10.69
C CYS A 280 15.20 -12.49 10.07
N ASN A 281 15.36 -12.33 8.74
CA ASN A 281 16.64 -12.51 8.06
C ASN A 281 17.63 -11.40 8.40
N VAL A 282 17.17 -10.14 8.45
CA VAL A 282 17.99 -9.00 8.85
C VAL A 282 18.60 -9.24 10.25
N PHE A 283 17.80 -9.70 11.21
CA PHE A 283 18.27 -9.99 12.57
C PHE A 283 19.03 -11.33 12.72
N SER A 284 19.19 -12.07 11.65
CA SER A 284 19.91 -13.38 11.67
C SER A 284 21.33 -13.31 11.14
N GLN A 285 21.80 -12.16 10.70
CA GLN A 285 23.14 -12.00 10.15
C GLN A 285 24.20 -12.40 11.18
N PRO A 286 25.33 -13.05 10.79
CA PRO A 286 25.67 -13.45 9.41
C PRO A 286 24.99 -14.75 8.93
N HIS A 287 24.35 -15.50 9.82
CA HIS A 287 23.77 -16.82 9.53
C HIS A 287 22.27 -16.68 9.20
N LYS A 288 21.91 -16.77 7.91
CA LYS A 288 20.50 -16.71 7.45
C LYS A 288 19.67 -17.97 7.77
N ASP A 289 19.91 -18.63 8.89
CA ASP A 289 19.20 -19.88 9.24
C ASP A 289 17.89 -19.59 9.99
N TRP A 290 16.83 -20.23 9.52
CA TRP A 290 15.49 -20.03 10.11
C TRP A 290 15.30 -20.78 11.43
N GLY A 291 16.10 -21.75 11.76
CA GLY A 291 15.91 -22.57 12.95
C GLY A 291 14.56 -23.32 12.96
N ARG A 292 14.44 -24.27 13.89
CA ARG A 292 13.24 -25.16 13.96
C ARG A 292 11.97 -24.39 14.38
N ALA A 293 12.09 -23.47 15.34
CA ALA A 293 10.94 -22.74 15.88
C ALA A 293 10.27 -21.87 14.80
N LEU A 294 11.06 -21.07 14.08
CA LEU A 294 10.55 -20.20 13.01
C LEU A 294 9.91 -21.00 11.87
N ARG A 295 10.56 -22.10 11.42
CA ARG A 295 9.96 -22.99 10.41
C ARG A 295 8.60 -23.52 10.85
N ASN A 296 8.47 -23.91 12.13
CA ASN A 296 7.20 -24.43 12.66
C ASN A 296 6.13 -23.32 12.76
N ALA A 297 6.50 -22.11 13.17
CA ALA A 297 5.58 -20.97 13.21
C ALA A 297 5.03 -20.64 11.82
N ILE A 298 5.90 -20.61 10.80
CA ILE A 298 5.49 -20.38 9.42
C ILE A 298 4.59 -21.52 8.89
N LYS A 299 4.94 -22.81 9.18
CA LYS A 299 4.06 -23.94 8.85
C LYS A 299 2.68 -23.80 9.47
N LEU A 300 2.62 -23.34 10.74
CA LEU A 300 1.38 -23.13 11.45
C LEU A 300 0.54 -22.05 10.78
N TRP A 301 1.16 -20.96 10.30
CA TRP A 301 0.50 -19.92 9.56
C TRP A 301 -0.26 -20.45 8.34
N TYR A 302 0.39 -21.29 7.49
CA TYR A 302 -0.27 -21.92 6.34
C TYR A 302 -1.37 -22.92 6.76
N LYS A 303 -1.17 -23.66 7.84
CA LYS A 303 -2.13 -24.68 8.29
C LYS A 303 -3.37 -24.09 8.97
N LYS A 304 -3.25 -22.90 9.58
CA LYS A 304 -4.36 -22.26 10.32
C LYS A 304 -5.25 -21.40 9.45
N LYS A 305 -4.80 -21.03 8.27
CA LYS A 305 -5.63 -20.26 7.32
C LYS A 305 -6.74 -21.15 6.76
N ASP A 306 -7.90 -20.53 6.51
CA ASP A 306 -8.92 -21.14 5.67
C ASP A 306 -8.33 -21.48 4.29
N PRO A 307 -8.54 -22.70 3.76
CA PRO A 307 -7.93 -23.11 2.51
C PRO A 307 -8.31 -22.26 1.30
N TRP A 308 -9.56 -21.80 1.21
CA TRP A 308 -10.01 -20.96 0.10
C TRP A 308 -9.40 -19.56 0.15
N LYS A 309 -9.37 -18.97 1.35
CA LYS A 309 -8.69 -17.69 1.56
C LYS A 309 -7.19 -17.81 1.27
N LEU A 310 -6.56 -18.93 1.68
CA LEU A 310 -5.16 -19.21 1.38
C LEU A 310 -4.91 -19.33 -0.13
N ALA A 311 -5.73 -20.09 -0.87
CA ALA A 311 -5.61 -20.23 -2.32
C ALA A 311 -5.76 -18.90 -3.06
N MET A 312 -6.72 -18.08 -2.63
CA MET A 312 -6.90 -16.72 -3.14
C MET A 312 -5.68 -15.84 -2.84
N ASP A 313 -5.19 -15.84 -1.61
CA ASP A 313 -4.02 -15.07 -1.19
C ASP A 313 -2.76 -15.45 -2.00
N LEU A 314 -2.53 -16.75 -2.21
CA LEU A 314 -1.38 -17.26 -2.96
C LEU A 314 -1.39 -16.84 -4.43
N THR A 315 -2.56 -16.84 -5.04
CA THR A 315 -2.72 -16.48 -6.45
C THR A 315 -2.73 -14.97 -6.68
N LYS A 316 -3.16 -14.21 -5.68
CA LYS A 316 -3.22 -12.74 -5.69
C LYS A 316 -1.88 -12.10 -5.29
N TYR A 317 -1.22 -12.60 -4.25
CA TYR A 317 0.04 -12.05 -3.71
C TYR A 317 1.23 -12.97 -3.99
N GLN A 318 1.55 -13.19 -5.26
CA GLN A 318 2.56 -14.18 -5.68
C GLN A 318 3.97 -13.86 -5.18
N LYS A 319 4.36 -12.59 -5.19
CA LYS A 319 5.69 -12.13 -4.75
C LYS A 319 5.59 -10.75 -4.11
N ARG A 320 6.19 -10.57 -2.92
CA ARG A 320 6.35 -9.30 -2.22
C ARG A 320 7.62 -9.33 -1.37
N GLU A 321 8.26 -8.19 -1.11
CA GLU A 321 9.48 -8.05 -0.29
C GLU A 321 10.61 -9.02 -0.72
N GLY A 322 10.73 -9.27 -2.02
CA GLY A 322 11.71 -10.25 -2.54
C GLY A 322 11.32 -11.72 -2.34
N TRP A 323 10.23 -12.03 -1.62
CA TRP A 323 9.78 -13.37 -1.29
C TRP A 323 8.61 -13.83 -2.14
N SER A 324 8.62 -15.12 -2.51
CA SER A 324 7.46 -15.81 -3.06
C SER A 324 7.02 -16.94 -2.12
N HIS A 325 5.75 -17.35 -2.23
CA HIS A 325 5.27 -18.52 -1.47
C HIS A 325 6.05 -19.78 -1.77
N ARG A 326 6.60 -19.92 -2.99
CA ARG A 326 7.48 -21.04 -3.38
C ARG A 326 8.78 -21.06 -2.57
N ASP A 327 9.39 -19.87 -2.38
CA ASP A 327 10.63 -19.74 -1.60
C ASP A 327 10.38 -20.09 -0.13
N VAL A 328 9.30 -19.55 0.45
CA VAL A 328 8.88 -19.84 1.81
C VAL A 328 8.56 -21.32 2.00
N ALA A 329 7.83 -21.96 1.06
CA ALA A 329 7.49 -23.38 1.11
C ALA A 329 8.73 -24.26 1.13
N ARG A 330 9.74 -23.92 0.33
CA ARG A 330 11.03 -24.65 0.30
C ARG A 330 11.79 -24.52 1.62
N LEU A 331 11.87 -23.33 2.17
CA LEU A 331 12.62 -23.05 3.40
C LEU A 331 11.94 -23.58 4.67
N MET A 332 10.62 -23.62 4.71
CA MET A 332 9.90 -24.18 5.86
C MET A 332 9.92 -25.74 5.88
N HIS A 333 10.33 -26.39 4.77
CA HIS A 333 10.34 -27.86 4.65
C HIS A 333 8.99 -28.49 5.01
N LEU A 334 7.90 -27.95 4.53
CA LEU A 334 6.59 -28.59 4.66
C LEU A 334 6.54 -29.78 3.68
N LYS A 335 6.23 -30.97 4.21
CA LYS A 335 6.00 -32.15 3.40
C LYS A 335 4.51 -32.23 3.07
N PRO A 336 4.10 -32.03 1.83
CA PRO A 336 2.68 -32.07 1.45
C PRO A 336 2.03 -33.44 1.71
N GLU A 337 2.80 -34.51 1.56
CA GLU A 337 2.33 -35.88 1.73
C GLU A 337 2.12 -36.29 3.21
N GLY A 338 2.34 -35.39 4.16
CA GLY A 338 2.12 -35.67 5.59
C GLY A 338 0.65 -35.98 5.90
N THR A 339 0.41 -36.94 6.82
CA THR A 339 -0.95 -37.31 7.25
C THR A 339 -1.69 -36.21 8.01
N ASP A 340 -0.96 -35.18 8.45
CA ASP A 340 -1.46 -34.02 9.19
C ASP A 340 -1.81 -32.82 8.28
N VAL A 341 -1.85 -33.05 6.96
CA VAL A 341 -2.15 -32.03 5.94
C VAL A 341 -3.50 -32.36 5.29
N SER A 342 -4.43 -31.40 5.30
CA SER A 342 -5.72 -31.55 4.63
C SER A 342 -5.55 -31.69 3.12
N ASP A 343 -6.58 -32.21 2.43
CA ASP A 343 -6.51 -32.39 0.98
C ASP A 343 -6.39 -31.06 0.25
N GLU A 344 -7.08 -30.02 0.70
CA GLU A 344 -6.97 -28.67 0.16
C GLU A 344 -5.56 -28.12 0.30
N LEU A 345 -4.99 -28.22 1.51
CA LEU A 345 -3.63 -27.74 1.75
C LEU A 345 -2.61 -28.52 0.95
N PHE A 346 -2.83 -29.83 0.76
CA PHE A 346 -1.99 -30.66 -0.10
C PHE A 346 -2.01 -30.14 -1.54
N VAL A 347 -3.18 -29.90 -2.12
CA VAL A 347 -3.33 -29.36 -3.49
C VAL A 347 -2.66 -27.99 -3.60
N ILE A 348 -2.93 -27.10 -2.63
CA ILE A 348 -2.35 -25.75 -2.56
C ILE A 348 -0.81 -25.83 -2.55
N MET A 349 -0.24 -26.64 -1.69
CA MET A 349 1.23 -26.72 -1.56
C MET A 349 1.89 -27.37 -2.78
N LYS A 350 1.23 -28.34 -3.40
CA LYS A 350 1.70 -28.91 -4.68
C LYS A 350 1.70 -27.83 -5.77
N TYR A 351 0.61 -27.03 -5.88
CA TYR A 351 0.54 -25.92 -6.82
C TYR A 351 1.68 -24.89 -6.60
N VAL A 352 1.88 -24.48 -5.36
CA VAL A 352 2.92 -23.48 -4.99
C VAL A 352 4.33 -23.96 -5.33
N VAL A 353 4.66 -25.21 -4.99
CA VAL A 353 6.04 -25.71 -5.12
C VAL A 353 6.35 -26.11 -6.56
N HIS A 354 5.41 -26.76 -7.22
CA HIS A 354 5.64 -27.39 -8.51
C HIS A 354 5.02 -26.65 -9.69
N GLY A 355 3.98 -25.82 -9.44
CA GLY A 355 3.21 -25.14 -10.47
C GLY A 355 2.09 -26.01 -11.04
N TRP A 356 1.28 -25.40 -11.93
CA TRP A 356 0.09 -26.02 -12.48
C TRP A 356 0.38 -27.29 -13.28
N LYS A 357 1.39 -27.27 -14.16
CA LYS A 357 1.70 -28.39 -15.05
C LYS A 357 1.96 -29.67 -14.28
N GLU A 358 2.88 -29.62 -13.29
CA GLU A 358 3.22 -30.78 -12.48
C GLU A 358 2.07 -31.20 -11.56
N LEU A 359 1.26 -30.24 -11.06
CA LEU A 359 0.07 -30.54 -10.29
C LEU A 359 -0.96 -31.30 -11.14
N PHE A 360 -1.19 -30.86 -12.37
CA PHE A 360 -2.13 -31.50 -13.31
C PHE A 360 -1.65 -32.91 -13.65
N GLU A 361 -0.39 -33.09 -14.05
CA GLU A 361 0.20 -34.38 -14.33
C GLU A 361 0.16 -35.33 -13.12
N TYR A 362 0.25 -34.81 -11.91
CA TYR A 362 0.12 -35.60 -10.69
C TYR A 362 -1.28 -36.20 -10.52
N PHE A 363 -2.35 -35.47 -10.80
CA PHE A 363 -3.72 -35.94 -10.65
C PHE A 363 -4.28 -36.63 -11.90
N PHE A 364 -3.83 -36.23 -13.09
CA PHE A 364 -4.30 -36.72 -14.41
C PHE A 364 -3.13 -37.20 -15.27
N PRO A 365 -2.42 -38.24 -14.87
CA PRO A 365 -1.28 -38.74 -15.63
C PRO A 365 -1.69 -39.59 -16.80
N GLU A 366 -0.83 -39.67 -17.77
CA GLU A 366 -0.91 -40.61 -18.87
C GLU A 366 -0.76 -42.06 -18.37
N ASP A 367 0.15 -42.28 -17.37
CA ASP A 367 0.35 -43.57 -16.72
C ASP A 367 -0.50 -43.70 -15.44
N LYS A 368 -1.45 -44.65 -15.44
CA LYS A 368 -2.36 -44.95 -14.31
C LYS A 368 -1.76 -45.87 -13.25
N THR A 369 -0.50 -46.34 -13.40
CA THR A 369 0.10 -47.36 -12.53
C THR A 369 0.69 -46.81 -11.23
N THR A 370 0.98 -45.48 -11.17
CA THR A 370 1.60 -44.87 -9.99
C THR A 370 0.57 -44.60 -8.91
N PRO A 371 0.73 -45.16 -7.66
CA PRO A 371 -0.19 -44.83 -6.56
C PRO A 371 -0.16 -43.37 -6.21
N ARG A 372 -1.35 -42.75 -6.03
CA ARG A 372 -1.50 -41.34 -5.70
C ARG A 372 -2.34 -41.15 -4.47
N ARG A 373 -2.10 -40.03 -3.78
CA ARG A 373 -2.99 -39.62 -2.69
C ARG A 373 -4.36 -39.31 -3.27
N PRO A 374 -5.42 -40.02 -2.91
CA PRO A 374 -6.77 -39.61 -3.25
C PRO A 374 -7.10 -38.29 -2.57
N ILE A 375 -7.88 -37.44 -3.21
CA ILE A 375 -8.38 -36.20 -2.65
C ILE A 375 -9.91 -36.25 -2.61
N GLY A 376 -10.51 -35.71 -1.53
CA GLY A 376 -11.94 -35.56 -1.40
C GLY A 376 -12.48 -34.39 -2.24
N GLU A 377 -13.78 -34.14 -2.11
CA GLU A 377 -14.49 -33.07 -2.83
C GLU A 377 -13.83 -31.70 -2.68
N ASN A 378 -13.47 -31.31 -1.47
CA ASN A 378 -12.84 -30.02 -1.22
C ASN A 378 -11.49 -29.86 -1.93
N GLY A 379 -10.66 -30.91 -1.91
CA GLY A 379 -9.39 -30.91 -2.65
C GLY A 379 -9.60 -30.84 -4.17
N SER A 380 -10.65 -31.50 -4.66
CA SER A 380 -11.05 -31.45 -6.08
C SER A 380 -11.55 -30.06 -6.48
N ALA A 381 -12.37 -29.42 -5.65
CA ALA A 381 -12.84 -28.06 -5.88
C ALA A 381 -11.66 -27.06 -5.92
N MET A 382 -10.65 -27.25 -5.05
CA MET A 382 -9.42 -26.43 -5.06
C MET A 382 -8.63 -26.61 -6.37
N LEU A 383 -8.58 -27.85 -6.90
CA LEU A 383 -7.93 -28.13 -8.18
C LEU A 383 -8.63 -27.41 -9.34
N VAL A 384 -9.98 -27.41 -9.34
CA VAL A 384 -10.78 -26.68 -10.33
C VAL A 384 -10.52 -25.17 -10.28
N PHE A 385 -10.41 -24.60 -9.08
CA PHE A 385 -10.05 -23.17 -8.91
C PHE A 385 -8.67 -22.85 -9.52
N PHE A 386 -7.64 -23.63 -9.21
CA PHE A 386 -6.31 -23.40 -9.80
C PHE A 386 -6.31 -23.59 -11.31
N ARG A 387 -7.07 -24.55 -11.83
CA ARG A 387 -7.25 -24.71 -13.27
C ARG A 387 -7.82 -23.42 -13.89
N ALA A 388 -8.88 -22.87 -13.31
CA ALA A 388 -9.48 -21.63 -13.81
C ALA A 388 -8.50 -20.44 -13.77
N VAL A 389 -7.72 -20.32 -12.70
CA VAL A 389 -6.65 -19.28 -12.57
C VAL A 389 -5.58 -19.42 -13.64
N GLU A 390 -5.21 -20.63 -14.02
CA GLU A 390 -4.20 -20.84 -15.07
C GLU A 390 -4.80 -20.76 -16.48
N GLU A 391 -6.02 -21.26 -16.67
CA GLU A 391 -6.71 -21.22 -17.96
C GLU A 391 -6.97 -19.78 -18.42
N VAL A 392 -7.40 -18.88 -17.51
CA VAL A 392 -7.68 -17.48 -17.85
C VAL A 392 -6.46 -16.76 -18.43
N LYS A 393 -5.24 -17.17 -18.09
CA LYS A 393 -3.99 -16.56 -18.58
C LYS A 393 -3.72 -16.83 -20.06
N THR A 394 -4.28 -17.93 -20.59
CA THR A 394 -4.02 -18.40 -21.97
C THR A 394 -5.21 -18.20 -22.90
N LEU A 395 -6.38 -17.84 -22.37
CA LEU A 395 -7.61 -17.63 -23.16
C LEU A 395 -7.44 -16.48 -24.15
N ARG A 396 -7.99 -16.69 -25.35
CA ARG A 396 -8.06 -15.67 -26.43
C ARG A 396 -9.49 -15.20 -26.72
N GLU A 397 -10.48 -15.76 -26.06
CA GLU A 397 -11.91 -15.46 -26.24
C GLU A 397 -12.46 -14.73 -25.02
N GLU A 398 -12.92 -13.47 -25.22
CA GLU A 398 -13.49 -12.64 -24.17
C GLU A 398 -14.65 -13.32 -23.41
N ALA A 399 -15.53 -14.01 -24.14
CA ALA A 399 -16.70 -14.66 -23.54
C ALA A 399 -16.30 -15.73 -22.52
N LYS A 400 -15.28 -16.53 -22.81
CA LYS A 400 -14.75 -17.55 -21.89
C LYS A 400 -14.08 -16.94 -20.67
N VAL A 401 -13.39 -15.82 -20.82
CA VAL A 401 -12.83 -15.07 -19.67
C VAL A 401 -13.94 -14.62 -18.74
N VAL A 402 -15.02 -14.04 -19.28
CA VAL A 402 -16.20 -13.60 -18.50
C VAL A 402 -16.87 -14.79 -17.81
N GLU A 403 -16.99 -15.92 -18.49
CA GLU A 403 -17.54 -17.16 -17.94
C GLU A 403 -16.72 -17.65 -16.74
N LEU A 404 -15.39 -17.76 -16.86
CA LEU A 404 -14.50 -18.19 -15.77
C LEU A 404 -14.56 -17.24 -14.57
N ILE A 405 -14.64 -15.90 -14.81
CA ILE A 405 -14.79 -14.92 -13.72
C ILE A 405 -16.07 -15.22 -12.92
N ASN A 406 -17.19 -15.45 -13.62
CA ASN A 406 -18.48 -15.66 -12.97
C ASN A 406 -18.57 -17.02 -12.24
N GLN A 407 -18.02 -18.08 -12.83
CA GLN A 407 -18.06 -19.44 -12.28
C GLN A 407 -17.12 -19.61 -11.09
N HIS A 408 -15.89 -19.06 -11.17
CA HIS A 408 -14.84 -19.34 -10.20
C HIS A 408 -14.47 -18.13 -9.32
N ASN A 409 -15.27 -17.06 -9.35
CA ASN A 409 -15.04 -15.84 -8.58
C ASN A 409 -13.62 -15.27 -8.76
N LEU A 410 -13.10 -15.31 -10.00
CA LEU A 410 -11.79 -14.76 -10.28
C LEU A 410 -11.77 -13.24 -10.04
N VAL A 411 -10.71 -12.75 -9.44
CA VAL A 411 -10.51 -11.34 -9.14
C VAL A 411 -9.59 -10.69 -10.18
N ARG A 412 -9.52 -9.35 -10.15
CA ARG A 412 -8.75 -8.55 -11.10
C ARG A 412 -7.30 -9.05 -11.27
N GLU A 413 -6.65 -9.44 -10.18
CA GLU A 413 -5.25 -9.88 -10.14
C GLU A 413 -5.00 -11.20 -10.89
N HIS A 414 -6.05 -12.00 -11.13
CA HIS A 414 -5.96 -13.20 -11.95
C HIS A 414 -6.03 -12.91 -13.46
N ILE A 415 -6.55 -11.72 -13.82
CA ILE A 415 -6.89 -11.41 -15.22
C ILE A 415 -5.68 -10.77 -15.90
N PRO A 416 -5.23 -11.31 -17.05
CA PRO A 416 -4.18 -10.70 -17.85
C PRO A 416 -4.47 -9.25 -18.23
N THR A 417 -3.44 -8.40 -18.23
CA THR A 417 -3.57 -6.95 -18.42
C THR A 417 -4.29 -6.56 -19.71
N HIS A 418 -4.13 -7.33 -20.79
CA HIS A 418 -4.81 -7.05 -22.06
C HIS A 418 -6.33 -7.17 -21.95
N TRP A 419 -6.87 -8.09 -21.13
CA TRP A 419 -8.29 -8.23 -20.86
C TRP A 419 -8.83 -7.12 -19.94
N LEU A 420 -7.99 -6.48 -19.15
CA LEU A 420 -8.40 -5.34 -18.32
C LEU A 420 -8.69 -4.05 -19.13
N LYS A 421 -8.68 -4.14 -20.46
CA LYS A 421 -9.21 -3.12 -21.37
C LYS A 421 -10.68 -3.38 -21.77
N SER A 422 -11.20 -4.57 -21.51
CA SER A 422 -12.55 -4.98 -21.90
C SER A 422 -13.61 -4.51 -20.90
N LYS A 423 -14.69 -3.90 -21.40
CA LYS A 423 -15.86 -3.53 -20.59
C LYS A 423 -16.58 -4.75 -20.03
N LYS A 424 -16.72 -5.84 -20.80
CA LYS A 424 -17.44 -7.06 -20.37
C LYS A 424 -16.71 -7.78 -19.24
N VAL A 425 -15.38 -7.79 -19.30
CA VAL A 425 -14.54 -8.36 -18.23
C VAL A 425 -14.71 -7.55 -16.94
N TRP A 426 -14.68 -6.22 -17.03
CA TRP A 426 -14.90 -5.39 -15.85
C TRP A 426 -16.34 -5.44 -15.33
N ASP A 427 -17.34 -5.61 -16.19
CA ASP A 427 -18.71 -5.82 -15.77
C ASP A 427 -18.87 -7.12 -14.94
N ALA A 428 -18.23 -8.21 -15.40
CA ALA A 428 -18.20 -9.46 -14.66
C ALA A 428 -17.49 -9.32 -13.30
N LEU A 429 -16.33 -8.63 -13.26
CA LEU A 429 -15.60 -8.36 -12.02
C LEU A 429 -16.41 -7.49 -11.04
N LEU A 430 -17.12 -6.46 -11.55
CA LEU A 430 -17.86 -5.50 -10.73
C LEU A 430 -18.99 -6.15 -9.92
N ARG A 431 -19.60 -7.21 -10.42
CA ARG A 431 -20.76 -7.88 -9.78
C ARG A 431 -20.46 -8.34 -8.36
N LYS A 432 -19.27 -8.87 -8.12
CA LYS A 432 -18.81 -9.40 -6.81
C LYS A 432 -17.67 -8.59 -6.19
N MET A 433 -17.44 -7.38 -6.70
CA MET A 433 -16.34 -6.55 -6.23
C MET A 433 -16.66 -5.94 -4.87
N PRO A 434 -15.80 -6.09 -3.85
CA PRO A 434 -15.97 -5.44 -2.55
C PRO A 434 -15.94 -3.90 -2.67
N MET A 435 -16.56 -3.20 -1.71
CA MET A 435 -16.66 -1.73 -1.69
C MET A 435 -15.31 -1.05 -1.88
N THR A 436 -14.30 -1.48 -1.14
CA THR A 436 -12.94 -0.93 -1.21
C THR A 436 -12.34 -1.07 -2.62
N ALA A 437 -12.57 -2.20 -3.27
CA ALA A 437 -12.10 -2.44 -4.63
C ALA A 437 -12.90 -1.62 -5.67
N ILE A 438 -14.22 -1.42 -5.47
CA ILE A 438 -15.04 -0.54 -6.32
C ILE A 438 -14.44 0.87 -6.30
N ILE A 439 -14.27 1.45 -5.10
CA ILE A 439 -13.75 2.80 -4.91
C ILE A 439 -12.42 2.99 -5.66
N ARG A 440 -11.49 2.05 -5.54
CA ARG A 440 -10.17 2.10 -6.18
C ARG A 440 -10.20 2.00 -7.69
N ASN A 441 -11.13 1.22 -8.22
CA ASN A 441 -11.18 0.94 -9.65
C ASN A 441 -12.17 1.82 -10.41
N LEU A 442 -12.84 2.80 -9.75
CA LEU A 442 -13.76 3.74 -10.40
C LEU A 442 -13.12 4.45 -11.59
N ASN A 443 -11.91 4.97 -11.40
CA ASN A 443 -11.14 5.65 -12.42
C ASN A 443 -10.88 4.75 -13.65
N LYS A 444 -10.46 3.51 -13.42
CA LYS A 444 -10.21 2.55 -14.49
C LYS A 444 -11.49 2.16 -15.22
N MET A 445 -12.54 1.82 -14.50
CA MET A 445 -13.85 1.47 -15.08
C MET A 445 -14.44 2.63 -15.88
N THR A 446 -14.26 3.87 -15.41
CA THR A 446 -14.67 5.07 -16.15
C THR A 446 -13.82 5.28 -17.41
N SER A 447 -12.50 5.15 -17.32
CA SER A 447 -11.59 5.37 -18.45
C SER A 447 -11.83 4.42 -19.62
N ILE A 448 -12.21 3.19 -19.34
CA ILE A 448 -12.58 2.21 -20.40
C ILE A 448 -14.04 2.38 -20.88
N GLY A 449 -14.80 3.33 -20.29
CA GLY A 449 -16.16 3.65 -20.67
C GLY A 449 -17.21 2.63 -20.18
N LEU A 450 -16.92 1.81 -19.15
CA LEU A 450 -17.91 0.98 -18.48
C LEU A 450 -18.91 1.86 -17.72
N LEU A 451 -18.41 2.89 -17.05
CA LEU A 451 -19.20 3.83 -16.27
C LEU A 451 -19.52 5.11 -17.08
N ALA A 452 -19.93 4.94 -18.33
CA ALA A 452 -20.42 6.04 -19.17
C ALA A 452 -21.79 6.53 -18.69
N GLU A 453 -22.15 7.78 -19.02
CA GLU A 453 -23.47 8.32 -18.71
C GLU A 453 -24.58 7.44 -19.30
N GLY A 454 -25.58 7.09 -18.47
CA GLY A 454 -26.72 6.27 -18.87
C GLY A 454 -26.46 4.75 -18.90
N SER A 455 -25.30 4.26 -18.47
CA SER A 455 -25.08 2.82 -18.31
C SER A 455 -25.70 2.30 -17.02
N SER A 456 -26.28 1.09 -17.03
CA SER A 456 -26.83 0.42 -15.84
C SER A 456 -25.79 0.20 -14.75
N GLN A 457 -24.52 0.04 -15.10
CA GLN A 457 -23.41 -0.10 -14.15
C GLN A 457 -23.17 1.17 -13.31
N VAL A 458 -23.53 2.35 -13.83
CA VAL A 458 -23.48 3.59 -13.05
C VAL A 458 -24.51 3.58 -11.93
N GLU A 459 -25.73 3.10 -12.20
CA GLU A 459 -26.78 2.99 -11.20
C GLU A 459 -26.39 1.99 -10.10
N ASP A 460 -25.90 0.80 -10.49
CA ASP A 460 -25.42 -0.24 -9.55
C ASP A 460 -24.28 0.28 -8.66
N VAL A 461 -23.30 0.96 -9.24
CA VAL A 461 -22.18 1.56 -8.47
C VAL A 461 -22.67 2.66 -7.54
N CYS A 462 -23.58 3.55 -8.00
CA CYS A 462 -24.12 4.61 -7.15
C CYS A 462 -24.95 4.05 -5.99
N GLU A 463 -25.72 3.00 -6.22
CA GLU A 463 -26.48 2.31 -5.16
C GLU A 463 -25.54 1.72 -4.12
N LYS A 464 -24.52 0.97 -4.55
CA LYS A 464 -23.51 0.40 -3.65
C LYS A 464 -22.77 1.49 -2.86
N LEU A 465 -22.31 2.55 -3.50
CA LEU A 465 -21.62 3.66 -2.83
C LEU A 465 -22.48 4.38 -1.78
N CYS A 466 -23.80 4.44 -1.98
CA CYS A 466 -24.74 5.06 -1.06
C CYS A 466 -25.36 4.09 -0.03
N ASN A 467 -24.91 2.85 0.00
CA ASN A 467 -25.39 1.85 0.95
C ASN A 467 -24.63 1.96 2.27
N GLU A 468 -25.33 2.37 3.34
CA GLU A 468 -24.74 2.59 4.68
C GLU A 468 -24.17 1.30 5.27
N ASP A 469 -24.83 0.16 5.10
CA ASP A 469 -24.39 -1.11 5.64
C ASP A 469 -23.10 -1.59 4.96
N LEU A 470 -22.98 -1.43 3.64
CA LEU A 470 -21.75 -1.74 2.91
C LEU A 470 -20.60 -0.83 3.31
N LEU A 471 -20.85 0.47 3.54
CA LEU A 471 -19.84 1.42 4.02
C LEU A 471 -19.39 1.07 5.44
N LYS A 472 -20.33 0.69 6.30
CA LYS A 472 -20.05 0.30 7.69
C LYS A 472 -19.29 -1.01 7.76
N ASN A 473 -19.74 -2.05 7.06
CA ASN A 473 -19.09 -3.36 7.04
C ASN A 473 -17.68 -3.30 6.43
N ALA A 474 -17.45 -2.38 5.50
CA ALA A 474 -16.13 -2.13 4.92
C ALA A 474 -15.27 -1.16 5.75
N HIS A 475 -15.72 -0.75 6.95
CA HIS A 475 -15.04 0.18 7.87
C HIS A 475 -14.48 1.44 7.19
N ILE A 476 -15.22 1.97 6.20
CA ILE A 476 -14.75 3.09 5.39
C ILE A 476 -14.76 4.39 6.21
N HIS A 477 -13.56 4.93 6.45
CA HIS A 477 -13.43 6.24 7.08
C HIS A 477 -13.86 7.37 6.13
N PRO A 478 -14.52 8.46 6.61
CA PRO A 478 -14.96 9.57 5.77
C PRO A 478 -13.86 10.17 4.89
N LEU A 479 -12.65 10.24 5.40
CA LEU A 479 -11.53 10.76 4.61
C LEU A 479 -11.19 9.90 3.40
N THR A 480 -11.29 8.59 3.51
CA THR A 480 -11.12 7.69 2.35
C THR A 480 -12.13 8.03 1.25
N MET A 481 -13.38 8.31 1.65
CA MET A 481 -14.41 8.76 0.68
C MET A 481 -14.12 10.15 0.14
N LEU A 482 -13.62 11.07 0.97
CA LEU A 482 -13.21 12.41 0.51
C LEU A 482 -12.09 12.34 -0.54
N PHE A 483 -11.07 11.52 -0.30
CA PHE A 483 -9.99 11.28 -1.27
C PHE A 483 -10.53 10.70 -2.57
N ALA A 484 -11.35 9.65 -2.47
CA ALA A 484 -11.96 9.03 -3.64
C ALA A 484 -12.80 10.05 -4.44
N TRP A 485 -13.63 10.84 -3.74
CA TRP A 485 -14.47 11.87 -4.35
C TRP A 485 -13.64 12.94 -5.07
N ARG A 486 -12.66 13.53 -4.40
CA ARG A 486 -11.82 14.60 -4.96
C ARG A 486 -10.95 14.10 -6.11
N THR A 487 -10.30 12.95 -5.96
CA THR A 487 -9.50 12.33 -7.01
C THR A 487 -10.37 11.95 -8.21
N TYR A 488 -11.53 11.33 -8.00
CA TYR A 488 -12.43 10.98 -9.10
C TYR A 488 -12.91 12.21 -9.86
N LYS A 489 -13.33 13.27 -9.14
CA LYS A 489 -13.77 14.56 -9.69
C LYS A 489 -12.67 15.26 -10.49
N SER A 490 -11.40 15.13 -10.10
CA SER A 490 -10.26 15.76 -10.78
C SER A 490 -9.99 15.19 -12.20
N GLY A 491 -10.47 13.98 -12.49
CA GLY A 491 -10.26 13.30 -13.79
C GLY A 491 -8.85 12.80 -14.03
N LYS A 492 -7.99 12.78 -13.00
CA LYS A 492 -6.61 12.26 -13.03
C LYS A 492 -6.26 11.59 -11.69
N GLY A 493 -5.37 10.59 -11.72
CA GLY A 493 -4.85 9.95 -10.50
C GLY A 493 -3.78 10.78 -9.81
N GLU A 494 -3.50 10.46 -8.54
CA GLU A 494 -2.37 11.02 -7.79
C GLU A 494 -1.03 10.60 -8.43
N LYS A 495 -0.94 9.34 -8.81
CA LYS A 495 0.20 8.74 -9.50
C LYS A 495 -0.24 8.18 -10.85
N GLY A 496 0.70 8.08 -11.78
CA GLY A 496 0.46 7.53 -13.12
C GLY A 496 -0.19 8.49 -14.11
N SER A 497 -0.38 8.01 -15.35
CA SER A 497 -0.84 8.81 -16.50
C SER A 497 -2.33 8.67 -16.81
N LEU A 498 -3.07 7.85 -16.06
CA LEU A 498 -4.47 7.57 -16.34
C LEU A 498 -5.34 8.83 -16.19
N LYS A 499 -6.12 9.13 -17.23
CA LYS A 499 -7.09 10.23 -17.25
C LYS A 499 -8.49 9.70 -17.56
N TRP A 500 -9.51 10.34 -17.01
CA TRP A 500 -10.91 10.00 -17.27
C TRP A 500 -11.80 11.23 -17.23
N LYS A 501 -12.96 11.15 -17.84
CA LYS A 501 -14.02 12.16 -17.67
C LYS A 501 -14.92 11.70 -16.53
N ALA A 502 -14.91 12.43 -15.42
CA ALA A 502 -15.73 12.08 -14.25
C ALA A 502 -17.22 12.04 -14.60
N ASN A 503 -17.88 10.96 -14.19
CA ASN A 503 -19.35 10.85 -14.30
C ASN A 503 -20.01 11.66 -13.17
N VAL A 504 -20.98 12.49 -13.51
CA VAL A 504 -21.66 13.39 -12.56
C VAL A 504 -22.44 12.62 -11.50
N GLN A 505 -23.11 11.52 -11.87
CA GLN A 505 -23.87 10.70 -10.94
C GLN A 505 -22.96 10.03 -9.90
N ILE A 506 -21.84 9.45 -10.34
CA ILE A 506 -20.84 8.83 -9.46
C ILE A 506 -20.19 9.90 -8.56
N THR A 507 -19.90 11.09 -9.08
CA THR A 507 -19.35 12.19 -8.28
C THR A 507 -20.29 12.57 -7.14
N LYS A 508 -21.60 12.68 -7.41
CA LYS A 508 -22.62 12.95 -6.39
C LYS A 508 -22.79 11.78 -5.41
N ALA A 509 -22.70 10.55 -5.89
CA ALA A 509 -22.77 9.37 -5.03
C ALA A 509 -21.57 9.30 -4.07
N LEU A 510 -20.35 9.62 -4.53
CA LEU A 510 -19.15 9.70 -3.69
C LEU A 510 -19.26 10.83 -2.64
N GLU A 511 -19.79 11.99 -3.03
CA GLU A 511 -20.09 13.08 -2.09
C GLU A 511 -21.07 12.64 -1.02
N LYS A 512 -22.18 12.01 -1.40
CA LYS A 512 -23.16 11.47 -0.45
C LYS A 512 -22.53 10.40 0.46
N ALA A 513 -21.73 9.51 -0.10
CA ALA A 513 -21.03 8.45 0.66
C ALA A 513 -20.04 9.06 1.68
N PHE A 514 -19.39 10.18 1.38
CA PHE A 514 -18.56 10.91 2.33
C PHE A 514 -19.34 11.26 3.60
N TYR A 515 -20.53 11.87 3.48
CA TYR A 515 -21.34 12.21 4.65
C TYR A 515 -21.96 11.00 5.33
N LEU A 516 -22.36 9.97 4.59
CA LEU A 516 -22.89 8.73 5.17
C LEU A 516 -21.83 8.01 6.03
N SER A 517 -20.57 8.06 5.62
CA SER A 517 -19.48 7.40 6.34
C SER A 517 -19.10 8.08 7.67
N PHE A 518 -19.63 9.27 7.99
CA PHE A 518 -19.44 9.90 9.32
C PHE A 518 -19.95 9.02 10.46
N LYS A 519 -20.97 8.19 10.19
CA LYS A 519 -21.50 7.20 11.15
C LYS A 519 -20.50 6.10 11.54
N ASN A 520 -19.43 5.94 10.75
CA ASN A 520 -18.37 4.96 11.01
C ASN A 520 -17.30 5.51 11.99
N VAL A 521 -17.38 6.80 12.34
CA VAL A 521 -16.46 7.42 13.29
C VAL A 521 -17.08 7.42 14.69
N GLU A 522 -16.42 6.77 15.62
CA GLU A 522 -16.90 6.72 17.00
C GLU A 522 -16.47 7.98 17.77
N SER A 523 -17.37 8.51 18.59
CA SER A 523 -17.08 9.63 19.48
C SER A 523 -16.01 9.27 20.52
N THR A 524 -15.14 10.21 20.84
CA THR A 524 -14.19 10.10 21.95
C THR A 524 -14.78 10.62 23.27
N GLY A 525 -15.89 11.36 23.20
CA GLY A 525 -16.54 11.99 24.35
C GLY A 525 -15.75 13.17 24.94
N LYS A 526 -14.74 13.69 24.23
CA LYS A 526 -13.88 14.79 24.66
C LYS A 526 -14.43 16.16 24.23
N ARG A 527 -13.95 17.24 24.87
CA ARG A 527 -14.26 18.64 24.52
C ARG A 527 -13.14 19.21 23.70
N TYR A 528 -13.47 19.77 22.54
CA TYR A 528 -12.48 20.18 21.51
C TYR A 528 -12.45 21.69 21.30
N ILE A 529 -11.24 22.23 21.08
CA ILE A 529 -11.01 23.41 20.28
C ILE A 529 -10.37 23.00 18.96
N LEU A 530 -11.00 23.39 17.85
CA LEU A 530 -10.54 23.17 16.47
C LEU A 530 -10.04 24.51 15.93
N ALA A 531 -8.71 24.67 15.91
CA ALA A 531 -8.07 25.91 15.49
C ALA A 531 -7.64 25.80 14.02
N ILE A 532 -8.12 26.71 13.19
CA ILE A 532 -8.04 26.63 11.74
C ILE A 532 -7.17 27.74 11.18
N ASP A 533 -6.12 27.36 10.44
CA ASP A 533 -5.34 28.28 9.63
C ASP A 533 -6.10 28.63 8.35
N VAL A 534 -6.40 29.91 8.16
CA VAL A 534 -7.18 30.42 7.01
C VAL A 534 -6.34 31.23 6.02
N ARG A 535 -5.01 31.25 6.17
CA ARG A 535 -4.10 31.99 5.29
C ARG A 535 -4.20 31.54 3.83
N GLY A 536 -3.83 32.44 2.91
CA GLY A 536 -3.82 32.16 1.47
C GLY A 536 -2.91 30.99 1.08
N SER A 537 -1.85 30.73 1.84
CA SER A 537 -0.91 29.62 1.63
C SER A 537 -1.58 28.24 1.75
N VAL A 538 -2.58 28.07 2.62
CA VAL A 538 -3.34 26.81 2.76
C VAL A 538 -4.17 26.44 1.52
N ARG A 539 -4.32 27.36 0.59
CA ARG A 539 -5.11 27.20 -0.65
C ARG A 539 -4.28 26.97 -1.89
N SER A 540 -2.96 27.18 -1.80
CA SER A 540 -2.06 27.23 -2.97
C SER A 540 -1.34 25.92 -3.27
N LYS A 541 -1.13 25.06 -2.28
CA LYS A 541 -0.38 23.82 -2.40
C LYS A 541 -1.23 22.62 -2.00
N GLY A 542 -0.91 21.44 -2.51
CA GLY A 542 -1.46 20.16 -2.02
C GLY A 542 -0.78 19.73 -0.73
N CYS A 543 -1.46 18.90 0.06
CA CYS A 543 -0.89 18.29 1.25
C CYS A 543 0.22 17.30 0.88
N ILE A 544 1.24 17.17 1.74
CA ILE A 544 2.21 16.08 1.63
C ILE A 544 1.47 14.76 1.92
N GLY A 545 1.70 13.75 1.08
CA GLY A 545 0.97 12.48 1.12
C GLY A 545 -0.33 12.47 0.31
N ALA A 546 -0.87 13.67 -0.07
CA ALA A 546 -2.11 13.81 -0.83
C ALA A 546 -2.11 15.08 -1.69
N SER A 547 -1.37 15.07 -2.79
CA SER A 547 -1.13 16.26 -3.62
C SER A 547 -2.40 16.83 -4.28
N SER A 548 -3.43 16.03 -4.46
CA SER A 548 -4.74 16.46 -4.96
C SER A 548 -5.60 17.16 -3.91
N MET A 549 -5.22 17.11 -2.64
CA MET A 549 -5.96 17.66 -1.53
C MET A 549 -5.31 18.96 -1.01
N ARG A 550 -6.06 20.04 -0.97
CA ARG A 550 -5.59 21.28 -0.37
C ARG A 550 -5.77 21.26 1.14
N PRO A 551 -4.87 21.91 1.91
CA PRO A 551 -4.97 21.99 3.37
C PRO A 551 -6.29 22.56 3.89
N ASP A 552 -6.87 23.58 3.24
CA ASP A 552 -8.15 24.16 3.63
C ASP A 552 -9.32 23.16 3.51
N VAL A 553 -9.35 22.37 2.44
CA VAL A 553 -10.37 21.33 2.22
C VAL A 553 -10.24 20.25 3.27
N PHE A 554 -8.99 19.90 3.60
CA PHE A 554 -8.70 18.89 4.59
C PHE A 554 -9.10 19.30 6.01
N SER A 555 -8.65 20.49 6.46
CA SER A 555 -9.00 21.00 7.79
C SER A 555 -10.51 21.19 7.94
N ALA A 556 -11.20 21.67 6.89
CA ALA A 556 -12.66 21.77 6.87
C ALA A 556 -13.33 20.38 7.00
N ALA A 557 -12.86 19.38 6.29
CA ALA A 557 -13.42 18.04 6.36
C ALA A 557 -13.20 17.38 7.73
N MET A 558 -11.96 17.43 8.25
CA MET A 558 -11.62 16.82 9.56
C MET A 558 -12.35 17.49 10.70
N SER A 559 -12.37 18.83 10.71
CA SER A 559 -13.08 19.57 11.74
C SER A 559 -14.60 19.33 11.66
N LEU A 560 -15.17 19.21 10.46
CA LEU A 560 -16.58 18.86 10.27
C LEU A 560 -16.90 17.43 10.75
N ILE A 561 -16.03 16.45 10.46
CA ILE A 561 -16.16 15.09 11.00
C ILE A 561 -16.18 15.15 12.53
N THR A 562 -15.26 15.89 13.16
CA THR A 562 -15.21 16.05 14.62
C THR A 562 -16.50 16.70 15.15
N ALA A 563 -16.99 17.76 14.49
CA ALA A 563 -18.23 18.43 14.89
C ALA A 563 -19.48 17.55 14.78
N GLN A 564 -19.50 16.62 13.83
CA GLN A 564 -20.59 15.66 13.65
C GLN A 564 -20.57 14.55 14.69
N THR A 565 -19.38 14.11 15.09
CA THR A 565 -19.20 12.96 15.98
C THR A 565 -19.13 13.33 17.45
N GLU A 566 -18.60 14.52 17.78
CA GLU A 566 -18.42 14.97 19.16
C GLU A 566 -19.52 15.92 19.63
N ASN A 567 -19.82 15.88 20.92
CA ASN A 567 -20.88 16.72 21.50
C ASN A 567 -20.41 18.15 21.82
N HIS A 568 -19.12 18.32 22.14
CA HIS A 568 -18.54 19.57 22.58
C HIS A 568 -17.35 19.96 21.71
N TYR A 569 -17.57 20.97 20.87
CA TYR A 569 -16.53 21.50 20.00
C TYR A 569 -16.69 23.02 19.86
N ILE A 570 -15.58 23.71 19.66
CA ILE A 570 -15.50 25.14 19.38
C ILE A 570 -14.54 25.32 18.22
N TYR A 571 -14.96 26.04 17.17
CA TYR A 571 -14.06 26.44 16.10
C TYR A 571 -13.48 27.80 16.39
N VAL A 572 -12.19 27.95 16.18
CA VAL A 572 -11.47 29.22 16.34
C VAL A 572 -10.48 29.43 15.19
N THR A 573 -10.12 30.68 14.95
CA THR A 573 -9.04 31.02 14.02
C THR A 573 -7.69 30.68 14.63
N LEU A 574 -6.74 30.26 13.82
CA LEU A 574 -5.35 30.10 14.20
C LEU A 574 -4.56 31.32 13.70
N GLY A 575 -4.54 32.39 14.49
CA GLY A 575 -3.89 33.65 14.17
C GLY A 575 -3.27 34.31 15.40
N GLN A 576 -2.73 35.53 15.24
CA GLN A 576 -2.20 36.35 16.35
C GLN A 576 -3.27 36.63 17.43
N LYS A 577 -4.52 36.72 16.97
CA LYS A 577 -5.69 36.75 17.83
C LYS A 577 -6.65 35.66 17.42
N THR A 578 -7.12 34.91 18.40
CA THR A 578 -8.08 33.86 18.19
C THR A 578 -9.50 34.36 18.30
N PHE A 579 -10.31 34.14 17.25
CA PHE A 579 -11.71 34.47 17.21
C PHE A 579 -12.55 33.21 17.00
N PRO A 580 -13.72 33.09 17.63
CA PRO A 580 -14.63 31.99 17.38
C PRO A 580 -15.20 32.10 15.94
N ILE A 581 -15.26 30.92 15.27
CA ILE A 581 -15.88 30.80 13.96
C ILE A 581 -17.19 30.03 14.13
N ASN A 582 -18.28 30.58 13.60
CA ASN A 582 -19.59 29.94 13.73
C ASN A 582 -19.82 28.87 12.67
N ILE A 583 -19.35 27.64 12.96
CA ILE A 583 -19.55 26.48 12.11
C ILE A 583 -20.45 25.48 12.84
N SER A 584 -21.57 25.14 12.19
CA SER A 584 -22.54 24.17 12.69
C SER A 584 -22.28 22.78 12.14
N ARG A 585 -22.57 21.75 12.94
CA ARG A 585 -22.51 20.34 12.50
C ARG A 585 -23.41 19.99 11.30
N ASN A 586 -24.42 20.81 11.03
CA ASN A 586 -25.35 20.60 9.92
C ASN A 586 -24.88 21.19 8.59
N MET A 587 -23.75 21.90 8.58
CA MET A 587 -23.16 22.49 7.38
C MET A 587 -22.52 21.41 6.52
N ASN A 588 -22.51 21.65 5.20
CA ASN A 588 -21.73 20.86 4.26
C ASN A 588 -20.31 21.45 4.11
N LEU A 589 -19.44 20.69 3.42
CA LEU A 589 -18.03 21.03 3.26
C LEU A 589 -17.83 22.37 2.52
N ASP A 590 -18.65 22.65 1.50
CA ASP A 590 -18.55 23.89 0.71
C ASP A 590 -19.00 25.10 1.52
N GLU A 591 -20.03 24.97 2.37
CA GLU A 591 -20.45 26.01 3.32
C GLU A 591 -19.35 26.36 4.32
N VAL A 592 -18.67 25.34 4.88
CA VAL A 592 -17.53 25.56 5.79
C VAL A 592 -16.38 26.27 5.06
N LEU A 593 -16.06 25.87 3.83
CA LEU A 593 -15.02 26.50 3.02
C LEU A 593 -15.37 27.96 2.68
N ASN A 594 -16.65 28.27 2.46
CA ASN A 594 -17.08 29.66 2.22
C ASN A 594 -16.86 30.53 3.47
N ILE A 595 -17.16 30.00 4.66
CA ILE A 595 -16.87 30.70 5.92
C ILE A 595 -15.36 30.93 6.07
N TYR A 596 -14.52 29.96 5.77
CA TYR A 596 -13.05 30.11 5.82
C TYR A 596 -12.57 31.24 4.88
N ASN A 597 -13.25 31.47 3.74
CA ASN A 597 -12.91 32.54 2.81
C ASN A 597 -13.22 33.95 3.34
N GLU A 598 -14.15 34.06 4.28
CA GLU A 598 -14.58 35.34 4.87
C GLU A 598 -13.75 35.74 6.10
N VAL A 599 -12.99 34.78 6.67
CA VAL A 599 -12.16 35.05 7.86
C VAL A 599 -10.91 35.85 7.46
N PRO A 600 -10.56 36.93 8.22
CA PRO A 600 -9.33 37.69 7.98
C PRO A 600 -8.08 36.80 8.09
N MET A 601 -7.10 37.03 7.21
CA MET A 601 -5.83 36.32 7.22
C MET A 601 -4.88 36.99 8.20
N GLU A 602 -4.31 36.19 9.12
CA GLU A 602 -3.30 36.61 10.09
C GLU A 602 -2.13 35.61 10.09
N GLU A 603 -1.01 35.98 10.69
CA GLU A 603 0.10 35.04 10.93
C GLU A 603 -0.29 34.02 12.00
N THR A 604 0.22 32.79 11.86
CA THR A 604 -0.22 31.65 12.66
C THR A 604 0.52 31.60 14.00
N ASP A 605 -0.22 31.51 15.10
CA ASP A 605 0.28 31.23 16.44
C ASP A 605 -0.44 30.04 17.07
N CYS A 606 0.24 28.91 17.16
CA CYS A 606 -0.31 27.67 17.73
C CYS A 606 -0.48 27.71 19.26
N ALA A 607 -0.02 28.74 19.96
CA ALA A 607 -0.25 28.93 21.40
C ALA A 607 -1.64 29.56 21.68
N GLN A 608 -2.14 30.34 20.75
CA GLN A 608 -3.34 31.15 20.95
C GLN A 608 -4.62 30.37 21.31
N PRO A 609 -4.89 29.16 20.78
CA PRO A 609 -6.07 28.38 21.19
C PRO A 609 -6.12 28.08 22.68
N MET A 610 -4.96 27.77 23.31
CA MET A 610 -4.85 27.53 24.75
C MET A 610 -5.00 28.81 25.56
N LEU A 611 -4.39 29.93 25.11
CA LEU A 611 -4.53 31.25 25.74
C LEU A 611 -5.97 31.73 25.68
N TYR A 612 -6.64 31.60 24.52
CA TYR A 612 -8.06 31.89 24.35
C TYR A 612 -8.93 31.08 25.33
N ALA A 613 -8.62 29.80 25.53
CA ALA A 613 -9.36 28.96 26.47
C ALA A 613 -9.16 29.40 27.94
N ILE A 614 -7.96 29.91 28.30
CA ILE A 614 -7.67 30.50 29.61
C ILE A 614 -8.52 31.77 29.82
N ASP A 615 -8.45 32.69 28.87
CA ASP A 615 -9.13 34.03 28.95
C ASP A 615 -10.66 33.88 29.04
N ASN A 616 -11.21 32.82 28.45
CA ASN A 616 -12.65 32.58 28.43
C ASN A 616 -13.06 31.47 29.46
N ASN A 617 -12.18 31.00 30.32
CA ASN A 617 -12.46 29.96 31.31
C ASN A 617 -13.09 28.68 30.73
N LEU A 618 -12.67 28.30 29.52
CA LEU A 618 -13.20 27.12 28.82
C LEU A 618 -12.57 25.83 29.36
N LYS A 619 -13.38 24.78 29.47
CA LYS A 619 -12.93 23.44 29.89
C LYS A 619 -12.76 22.58 28.63
N ILE A 620 -11.54 22.41 28.17
CA ILE A 620 -11.16 21.74 26.92
C ILE A 620 -10.22 20.58 27.23
N ASP A 621 -10.49 19.42 26.63
CA ASP A 621 -9.67 18.23 26.77
C ASP A 621 -8.66 18.13 25.64
N VAL A 622 -8.99 18.60 24.41
CA VAL A 622 -8.19 18.45 23.21
C VAL A 622 -8.17 19.75 22.39
N PHE A 623 -6.97 20.20 22.08
CA PHE A 623 -6.70 21.28 21.14
C PHE A 623 -6.16 20.66 19.85
N ILE A 624 -6.74 21.00 18.69
CA ILE A 624 -6.23 20.59 17.38
C ILE A 624 -5.97 21.84 16.56
N ALA A 625 -4.71 22.06 16.20
CA ALA A 625 -4.27 23.14 15.33
C ALA A 625 -4.03 22.61 13.92
N TYR A 626 -4.89 22.98 12.98
CA TYR A 626 -4.72 22.66 11.56
C TYR A 626 -3.98 23.77 10.87
N THR A 627 -2.75 23.53 10.42
CA THR A 627 -1.88 24.50 9.75
C THR A 627 -1.26 23.91 8.48
N ASN A 628 -0.69 24.76 7.64
CA ASN A 628 0.04 24.31 6.46
C ASN A 628 1.54 24.11 6.71
N SER A 629 2.09 24.71 7.77
CA SER A 629 3.54 24.68 8.07
C SER A 629 3.78 24.81 9.56
N GLU A 630 5.06 24.73 9.96
CA GLU A 630 5.53 24.84 11.34
C GLU A 630 5.51 26.24 11.93
N THR A 631 4.97 27.22 11.27
CA THR A 631 5.13 28.60 11.71
C THR A 631 4.61 28.79 13.13
N HIS A 632 5.54 29.04 14.03
CA HIS A 632 5.28 29.58 15.34
C HIS A 632 5.55 31.10 15.29
N TYR A 633 4.52 31.87 15.52
CA TYR A 633 4.60 33.30 15.73
C TYR A 633 3.98 33.60 17.08
N GLY A 634 4.69 34.33 17.95
CA GLY A 634 4.22 34.72 19.27
C GLY A 634 5.28 34.59 20.36
N ASP A 635 5.03 35.27 21.48
CA ASP A 635 5.97 35.32 22.62
C ASP A 635 5.92 34.07 23.50
N VAL A 636 4.87 33.25 23.38
CA VAL A 636 4.64 32.07 24.21
C VAL A 636 4.69 30.81 23.32
N HIS A 637 5.61 29.90 23.64
CA HIS A 637 5.67 28.63 22.93
C HIS A 637 4.42 27.76 23.22
N PRO A 638 3.86 27.00 22.24
CA PRO A 638 2.65 26.19 22.43
C PRO A 638 2.72 25.21 23.61
N ARG A 639 3.90 24.61 23.89
CA ARG A 639 4.11 23.76 25.08
C ARG A 639 3.89 24.51 26.40
N GLU A 640 4.33 25.78 26.44
CA GLU A 640 4.18 26.61 27.64
C GLU A 640 2.72 27.07 27.80
N ALA A 641 2.06 27.37 26.69
CA ALA A 641 0.63 27.70 26.69
C ALA A 641 -0.20 26.52 27.19
N LEU A 642 0.11 25.28 26.73
CA LEU A 642 -0.56 24.07 27.21
C LEU A 642 -0.31 23.82 28.70
N LYS A 643 0.92 24.01 29.20
CA LYS A 643 1.24 23.90 30.64
C LYS A 643 0.47 24.94 31.47
N LYS A 644 0.41 26.20 31.01
CA LYS A 644 -0.40 27.26 31.62
C LYS A 644 -1.88 26.92 31.64
N TYR A 645 -2.43 26.40 30.53
CA TYR A 645 -3.81 25.99 30.44
C TYR A 645 -4.14 24.84 31.39
N ARG A 646 -3.32 23.80 31.46
CA ARG A 646 -3.50 22.68 32.38
C ARG A 646 -3.53 23.13 33.84
N HIS A 647 -2.65 24.06 34.20
CA HIS A 647 -2.60 24.64 35.53
C HIS A 647 -3.86 25.47 35.84
N HIS A 648 -4.27 26.35 34.91
CA HIS A 648 -5.43 27.21 35.07
C HIS A 648 -6.75 26.42 35.11
N SER A 649 -6.92 25.48 34.18
CA SER A 649 -8.17 24.73 34.02
C SER A 649 -8.34 23.59 35.02
N GLY A 650 -7.21 23.07 35.60
CA GLY A 650 -7.17 21.83 36.37
C GLY A 650 -7.32 20.56 35.54
N ILE A 651 -7.29 20.65 34.20
CA ILE A 651 -7.33 19.49 33.28
C ILE A 651 -5.90 19.10 32.94
N HIS A 652 -5.30 18.29 33.79
CA HIS A 652 -3.87 17.95 33.70
C HIS A 652 -3.51 17.08 32.49
N ASP A 653 -4.48 16.36 31.92
CA ASP A 653 -4.36 15.48 30.78
C ASP A 653 -4.81 16.14 29.46
N ALA A 654 -5.05 17.47 29.45
CA ALA A 654 -5.37 18.20 28.24
C ALA A 654 -4.27 18.02 27.17
N LYS A 655 -4.67 17.83 25.92
CA LYS A 655 -3.80 17.46 24.81
C LYS A 655 -3.75 18.52 23.72
N LEU A 656 -2.59 18.59 23.05
CA LEU A 656 -2.40 19.42 21.84
C LEU A 656 -1.97 18.52 20.68
N ILE A 657 -2.68 18.66 19.56
CA ILE A 657 -2.29 18.06 18.28
C ILE A 657 -2.07 19.19 17.29
N VAL A 658 -0.90 19.20 16.65
CA VAL A 658 -0.56 20.12 15.56
C VAL A 658 -0.47 19.33 14.26
N VAL A 659 -1.30 19.70 13.28
CA VAL A 659 -1.35 19.05 11.96
C VAL A 659 -0.75 19.98 10.93
N ALA A 660 0.53 19.77 10.59
CA ALA A 660 1.29 20.54 9.60
C ALA A 660 1.21 19.86 8.23
N MET A 661 0.23 20.27 7.42
CA MET A 661 -0.20 19.54 6.22
C MET A 661 0.74 19.63 5.03
N THR A 662 1.63 20.63 4.98
CA THR A 662 2.57 20.84 3.87
C THR A 662 4.03 20.84 4.28
N SER A 663 4.33 20.44 5.52
CA SER A 663 5.68 20.32 6.06
C SER A 663 6.04 18.86 6.32
N ASN A 664 7.28 18.49 5.98
CA ASN A 664 7.87 17.20 6.34
C ASN A 664 8.54 17.24 7.70
N ASP A 665 8.67 18.43 8.30
CA ASP A 665 9.45 18.64 9.51
C ASP A 665 8.68 19.56 10.47
N VAL A 666 8.19 18.99 11.58
CA VAL A 666 7.43 19.69 12.61
C VAL A 666 8.08 19.44 13.97
N ALA A 667 8.33 20.49 14.74
CA ALA A 667 8.99 20.41 16.01
C ALA A 667 8.31 21.28 17.10
N ILE A 668 6.95 21.25 17.14
CA ILE A 668 6.17 22.00 18.14
C ILE A 668 5.91 21.14 19.38
N ALA A 669 5.66 19.85 19.21
CA ALA A 669 5.42 18.95 20.32
C ALA A 669 6.69 18.78 21.17
N ASP A 670 6.53 18.94 22.48
CA ASP A 670 7.59 18.67 23.46
C ASP A 670 7.80 17.15 23.56
N PRO A 671 9.01 16.62 23.27
CA PRO A 671 9.27 15.18 23.39
C PRO A 671 9.01 14.61 24.78
N ASP A 672 9.13 15.45 25.81
CA ASP A 672 8.91 15.07 27.20
C ASP A 672 7.44 15.21 27.66
N ASP A 673 6.55 15.73 26.81
CA ASP A 673 5.14 15.89 27.13
C ASP A 673 4.28 14.85 26.38
N PRO A 674 3.81 13.78 27.04
CA PRO A 674 3.00 12.75 26.40
C PRO A 674 1.62 13.25 25.91
N GLY A 675 1.26 14.48 26.24
CA GLY A 675 0.00 15.12 25.80
C GLY A 675 0.21 16.02 24.59
N MET A 676 1.34 15.95 23.89
CA MET A 676 1.60 16.69 22.64
C MET A 676 1.90 15.74 21.49
N LEU A 677 1.34 16.04 20.33
CA LEU A 677 1.52 15.26 19.09
C LEU A 677 1.65 16.20 17.89
N ASP A 678 2.68 16.01 17.10
CA ASP A 678 2.80 16.61 15.78
C ASP A 678 2.45 15.60 14.68
N ILE A 679 1.78 16.06 13.63
CA ILE A 679 1.52 15.29 12.42
C ILE A 679 2.13 16.05 11.24
N ALA A 680 3.13 15.44 10.61
CA ALA A 680 3.84 16.00 9.46
C ALA A 680 3.26 15.41 8.15
N GLY A 681 2.63 16.26 7.34
CA GLY A 681 1.89 15.85 6.16
C GLY A 681 0.48 15.35 6.48
N PHE A 682 -0.15 14.66 5.51
CA PHE A 682 -1.50 14.14 5.70
C PHE A 682 -1.85 12.98 4.79
N ASP A 683 -2.43 11.92 5.38
CA ASP A 683 -3.01 10.77 4.67
C ASP A 683 -4.23 10.20 5.43
N SER A 684 -4.73 9.06 4.97
CA SER A 684 -5.86 8.36 5.60
C SER A 684 -5.55 7.76 6.98
N ALA A 685 -4.26 7.62 7.34
CA ALA A 685 -3.82 7.07 8.63
C ALA A 685 -3.90 8.09 9.78
N ALA A 686 -3.73 9.39 9.48
CA ALA A 686 -3.68 10.45 10.47
C ALA A 686 -4.88 10.46 11.45
N PRO A 687 -6.14 10.29 11.03
CA PRO A 687 -7.28 10.30 11.95
C PRO A 687 -7.23 9.20 13.01
N GLN A 688 -6.78 8.01 12.63
CA GLN A 688 -6.65 6.89 13.56
C GLN A 688 -5.57 7.17 14.60
N VAL A 689 -4.43 7.70 14.18
CA VAL A 689 -3.34 8.11 15.09
C VAL A 689 -3.83 9.19 16.05
N MET A 690 -4.54 10.22 15.56
CA MET A 690 -5.12 11.27 16.39
C MET A 690 -6.09 10.68 17.42
N ARG A 691 -6.98 9.76 17.01
CA ARG A 691 -7.91 9.10 17.90
C ARG A 691 -7.23 8.31 19.02
N GLU A 692 -6.26 7.47 18.66
CA GLU A 692 -5.51 6.65 19.63
C GLU A 692 -4.75 7.55 20.64
N PHE A 693 -4.17 8.66 20.15
CA PHE A 693 -3.56 9.66 20.99
C PHE A 693 -4.55 10.34 21.94
N ILE A 694 -5.70 10.78 21.43
CA ILE A 694 -6.75 11.44 22.23
C ILE A 694 -7.24 10.53 23.34
N LEU A 695 -7.42 9.24 23.05
CA LEU A 695 -7.86 8.24 24.04
C LEU A 695 -6.77 7.86 25.05
N GLY A 696 -5.51 8.29 24.84
CA GLY A 696 -4.40 7.98 25.76
C GLY A 696 -3.91 6.54 25.65
N ASN A 697 -4.03 5.94 24.47
CA ASN A 697 -3.61 4.56 24.25
C ASN A 697 -2.10 4.39 24.07
N PHE A 698 -1.34 5.49 23.91
CA PHE A 698 0.13 5.51 23.86
C PHE A 698 0.71 6.84 24.35
#